data_6bc9fb5300e30301168e44fd35cdd57e
#
_entry.id   6bc9fb5300e30301168e44fd35cdd57e
#
_cell.length_a   1.000
_cell.length_b   1.000
_cell.length_c   1.000
_cell.angle_alpha   90.00
_cell.angle_beta   90.00
_cell.angle_gamma   90.00
#
_symmetry.space_group_name_H-M   'P 1'
#
loop_
_entity.id
_entity.type
_entity.pdbx_description
1 polymer ?
#
loop_
_entity_poly.entity_id
_entity_poly.type
_entity_poly.pdbx_seq_one_letter_code
_entity_poly.pdbx_strand_id
1 'polypeptide(L)'
;MLNLVNLFIFFPILLFLHCFFIFLFKKWLGPFGTFYSSLLVFLTSLILTLNELYFILLYGEYFFIDFGRWFFCLDLIDSHLVFCVDSLSLIASALVLTLTSLALYFGIEYMYREAFINRLLYLLNLFATSVIFLFFCYDFFLILISWECIGLFSFLLVNFYSMRIYTIKAALKTFVFSRISDLFMFFTFILSILVFNTTDLSLIFLQVPFFSFHYLFIGNVAVHFLTLFSFCLSTSGVIKAAQFFFHVWLPDAMEAPTPASALIHSSTLVVAGIFLVIRFSTLFEFTVLTNYYLALLGAATLSFSSVTAIFQNDIKKLVAYSTISQIGYLVCGCGFCCYEEVLIYLIIHALNKAFLFILVGYTVHFFNGNTDMRQMGGFYIYSFDIAVLFLGVCLNLAGLPYSAGFFGKEFLLYQLLRDDFLSLIVRSCWLVSFFFTPVYMFILIFVVIYGPKKGLINTYYDFWSFKWVHEYYLLILKGNMLSKNTNLKSVNHQNHLTTYAFQFTIATCRTTTYILVTFWCFFIFFGETFFSIIFNFSTLTDSINSDFFFLFKTHTVFFMNSSSQFLGDYLFSFILFFSTCSFIFLLNLKFTLNYKYLTHLWILDLIFMITTLGLLWSTSTWSYIPFILITTLYFLKFNR
;
A
#
# COMPACT_ATOMS: atom_id res chain seq x y z
N MET A 1 17.10 -16.68 -26.10
CA MET A 1 17.03 -15.31 -25.55
C MET A 1 16.15 -14.39 -26.40
N LEU A 2 16.48 -14.12 -27.66
CA LEU A 2 15.69 -13.23 -28.55
C LEU A 2 14.18 -13.52 -28.62
N ASN A 3 13.75 -14.76 -28.47
CA ASN A 3 12.34 -15.15 -28.57
C ASN A 3 11.48 -14.73 -27.36
N LEU A 4 12.06 -14.62 -26.17
CA LEU A 4 11.31 -14.21 -24.94
C LEU A 4 11.20 -12.70 -24.84
N VAL A 5 12.27 -11.97 -25.13
CA VAL A 5 12.24 -10.51 -25.24
C VAL A 5 11.21 -10.06 -26.29
N ASN A 6 11.13 -10.77 -27.41
CA ASN A 6 10.12 -10.50 -28.43
C ASN A 6 8.69 -10.71 -27.93
N LEU A 7 8.45 -11.66 -27.03
CA LEU A 7 7.14 -11.88 -26.41
C LEU A 7 6.77 -10.74 -25.44
N PHE A 8 7.75 -10.16 -24.75
CA PHE A 8 7.52 -9.06 -23.82
C PHE A 8 7.07 -7.77 -24.53
N ILE A 9 7.43 -7.56 -25.78
CA ILE A 9 6.95 -6.43 -26.62
C ILE A 9 5.41 -6.40 -26.65
N PHE A 10 4.76 -7.57 -26.67
CA PHE A 10 3.30 -7.66 -26.69
C PHE A 10 2.64 -7.46 -25.32
N PHE A 11 3.41 -7.37 -24.23
CA PHE A 11 2.88 -7.28 -22.87
C PHE A 11 1.89 -6.11 -22.66
N PRO A 12 2.23 -4.82 -22.93
CA PRO A 12 1.29 -3.74 -22.75
C PRO A 12 0.07 -3.87 -23.69
N ILE A 13 0.28 -4.32 -24.91
CA ILE A 13 -0.78 -4.52 -25.90
C ILE A 13 -1.76 -5.61 -25.41
N LEU A 14 -1.25 -6.69 -24.86
CA LEU A 14 -2.06 -7.81 -24.35
C LEU A 14 -3.02 -7.35 -23.25
N LEU A 15 -2.56 -6.51 -22.31
CA LEU A 15 -3.39 -5.96 -21.26
C LEU A 15 -4.51 -5.07 -21.80
N PHE A 16 -4.22 -4.20 -22.76
CA PHE A 16 -5.23 -3.35 -23.40
C PHE A 16 -6.24 -4.16 -24.22
N LEU A 17 -5.77 -5.11 -25.02
CA LEU A 17 -6.63 -6.00 -25.79
C LEU A 17 -7.57 -6.81 -24.88
N HIS A 18 -7.07 -7.27 -23.74
CA HIS A 18 -7.90 -7.97 -22.77
C HIS A 18 -9.00 -7.07 -22.17
N CYS A 19 -8.68 -5.82 -21.81
CA CYS A 19 -9.70 -4.87 -21.35
C CYS A 19 -10.77 -4.62 -22.41
N PHE A 20 -10.37 -4.47 -23.67
CA PHE A 20 -11.29 -4.32 -24.80
C PHE A 20 -12.13 -5.58 -25.01
N PHE A 21 -11.52 -6.76 -24.92
CA PHE A 21 -12.23 -8.04 -25.00
C PHE A 21 -13.31 -8.16 -23.92
N ILE A 22 -13.00 -7.86 -22.66
CA ILE A 22 -13.99 -7.87 -21.58
C ILE A 22 -15.10 -6.86 -21.85
N PHE A 23 -14.76 -5.66 -22.31
CA PHE A 23 -15.77 -4.64 -22.62
C PHE A 23 -16.81 -5.14 -23.59
N LEU A 24 -16.39 -5.80 -24.66
CA LEU A 24 -17.29 -6.34 -25.68
C LEU A 24 -18.07 -7.56 -25.20
N PHE A 25 -17.41 -8.50 -24.53
CA PHE A 25 -17.94 -9.83 -24.27
C PHE A 25 -18.43 -10.04 -22.82
N LYS A 26 -18.35 -9.04 -21.92
CA LYS A 26 -18.71 -9.17 -20.48
C LYS A 26 -20.11 -9.75 -20.22
N LYS A 27 -21.08 -9.48 -21.13
CA LYS A 27 -22.45 -10.01 -21.00
C LYS A 27 -22.51 -11.52 -21.30
N TRP A 28 -21.70 -12.00 -22.24
CA TRP A 28 -21.63 -13.39 -22.65
C TRP A 28 -20.83 -14.25 -21.69
N LEU A 29 -19.72 -13.67 -21.20
CA LEU A 29 -18.81 -14.35 -20.26
C LEU A 29 -19.42 -14.52 -18.86
N GLY A 30 -20.31 -13.60 -18.46
CA GLY A 30 -20.81 -13.56 -17.10
C GLY A 30 -19.71 -13.24 -16.05
N PRO A 31 -20.03 -13.30 -14.73
CA PRO A 31 -19.07 -12.94 -13.69
C PRO A 31 -17.88 -13.91 -13.60
N PHE A 32 -18.13 -15.20 -13.73
CA PHE A 32 -17.05 -16.21 -13.67
C PHE A 32 -16.16 -16.17 -14.91
N GLY A 33 -16.73 -16.00 -16.12
CA GLY A 33 -15.95 -15.91 -17.33
C GLY A 33 -15.05 -14.68 -17.36
N THR A 34 -15.56 -13.51 -16.94
CA THR A 34 -14.74 -12.29 -16.81
C THR A 34 -13.65 -12.45 -15.76
N PHE A 35 -13.93 -13.14 -14.64
CA PHE A 35 -12.94 -13.42 -13.60
C PHE A 35 -11.83 -14.35 -14.12
N TYR A 36 -12.16 -15.51 -14.67
CA TYR A 36 -11.15 -16.45 -15.12
C TYR A 36 -10.30 -15.90 -16.27
N SER A 37 -10.91 -15.17 -17.22
CA SER A 37 -10.15 -14.53 -18.29
C SER A 37 -9.19 -13.47 -17.77
N SER A 38 -9.63 -12.62 -16.83
CA SER A 38 -8.77 -11.61 -16.23
C SER A 38 -7.65 -12.21 -15.38
N LEU A 39 -7.96 -13.21 -14.57
CA LEU A 39 -6.96 -13.89 -13.76
C LEU A 39 -5.91 -14.59 -14.62
N LEU A 40 -6.31 -15.24 -15.70
CA LEU A 40 -5.39 -15.88 -16.63
C LEU A 40 -4.43 -14.86 -17.26
N VAL A 41 -4.97 -13.73 -17.77
CA VAL A 41 -4.13 -12.70 -18.40
C VAL A 41 -3.19 -12.04 -17.39
N PHE A 42 -3.64 -11.74 -16.15
CA PHE A 42 -2.75 -11.17 -15.14
C PHE A 42 -1.70 -12.15 -14.65
N LEU A 43 -2.00 -13.43 -14.53
CA LEU A 43 -0.99 -14.44 -14.16
C LEU A 43 0.03 -14.68 -15.28
N THR A 44 -0.41 -14.73 -16.54
CA THR A 44 0.53 -14.86 -17.67
C THR A 44 1.42 -13.62 -17.79
N SER A 45 0.86 -12.44 -17.62
CA SER A 45 1.62 -11.18 -17.62
C SER A 45 2.61 -11.11 -16.44
N LEU A 46 2.25 -11.64 -15.28
CA LEU A 46 3.13 -11.72 -14.13
C LEU A 46 4.31 -12.68 -14.37
N ILE A 47 4.07 -13.82 -14.99
CA ILE A 47 5.15 -14.75 -15.35
C ILE A 47 6.11 -14.07 -16.34
N LEU A 48 5.60 -13.33 -17.32
CA LEU A 48 6.43 -12.59 -18.26
C LEU A 48 7.27 -11.51 -17.57
N THR A 49 6.66 -10.70 -16.68
CA THR A 49 7.40 -9.65 -15.96
C THR A 49 8.48 -10.21 -15.03
N LEU A 50 8.20 -11.31 -14.31
CA LEU A 50 9.20 -11.96 -13.45
C LEU A 50 10.35 -12.56 -14.26
N ASN A 51 10.06 -13.08 -15.44
CA ASN A 51 11.06 -13.65 -16.31
C ASN A 51 12.01 -12.56 -16.85
N GLU A 52 11.46 -11.44 -17.32
CA GLU A 52 12.26 -10.29 -17.75
C GLU A 52 13.04 -9.66 -16.59
N LEU A 53 12.44 -9.56 -15.41
CA LEU A 53 13.14 -9.10 -14.22
C LEU A 53 14.38 -9.97 -13.92
N TYR A 54 14.22 -11.29 -14.00
CA TYR A 54 15.33 -12.23 -13.82
C TYR A 54 16.45 -11.98 -14.84
N PHE A 55 16.12 -11.73 -16.11
CA PHE A 55 17.11 -11.42 -17.14
C PHE A 55 17.81 -10.08 -16.90
N ILE A 56 17.07 -9.02 -16.54
CA ILE A 56 17.67 -7.72 -16.22
C ILE A 56 18.61 -7.82 -15.02
N LEU A 57 18.22 -8.58 -13.99
CA LEU A 57 19.06 -8.77 -12.81
C LEU A 57 20.34 -9.56 -13.10
N LEU A 58 20.31 -10.49 -14.07
CA LEU A 58 21.49 -11.27 -14.46
C LEU A 58 22.44 -10.52 -15.38
N TYR A 59 21.91 -9.77 -16.34
CA TYR A 59 22.69 -9.18 -17.42
C TYR A 59 22.87 -7.66 -17.25
N GLY A 60 22.09 -6.99 -16.39
CA GLY A 60 22.13 -5.55 -16.17
C GLY A 60 21.63 -4.71 -17.35
N GLU A 61 21.01 -5.33 -18.34
CA GLU A 61 20.57 -4.65 -19.55
C GLU A 61 19.14 -4.13 -19.38
N TYR A 62 18.92 -2.86 -19.59
CA TYR A 62 17.60 -2.26 -19.79
C TYR A 62 17.37 -2.03 -21.28
N PHE A 63 16.11 -1.99 -21.71
CA PHE A 63 15.82 -1.77 -23.12
C PHE A 63 14.58 -0.87 -23.30
N PHE A 64 14.56 -0.18 -24.43
CA PHE A 64 13.44 0.65 -24.84
C PHE A 64 12.66 -0.05 -25.95
N ILE A 65 11.35 0.03 -25.88
CA ILE A 65 10.43 -0.41 -26.93
C ILE A 65 9.81 0.84 -27.53
N ASP A 66 10.23 1.19 -28.73
CA ASP A 66 9.65 2.31 -29.48
C ASP A 66 8.68 1.77 -30.54
N PHE A 67 7.40 2.10 -30.40
CA PHE A 67 6.36 1.76 -31.37
C PHE A 67 6.22 2.81 -32.48
N GLY A 68 7.07 3.85 -32.48
CA GLY A 68 7.10 4.92 -33.44
C GLY A 68 6.37 6.19 -32.99
N ARG A 69 6.40 7.16 -33.86
CA ARG A 69 5.80 8.47 -33.63
C ARG A 69 4.28 8.36 -33.54
N TRP A 70 3.72 8.84 -32.46
CA TRP A 70 2.27 8.82 -32.22
C TRP A 70 1.63 10.17 -32.51
N PHE A 71 2.20 11.25 -32.00
CA PHE A 71 1.62 12.59 -32.12
C PHE A 71 2.69 13.61 -32.49
N PHE A 72 2.42 14.40 -33.51
CA PHE A 72 3.30 15.46 -33.98
C PHE A 72 2.50 16.74 -34.16
N CYS A 73 2.90 17.82 -33.53
CA CYS A 73 2.24 19.10 -33.62
C CYS A 73 3.24 20.24 -33.82
N LEU A 74 3.23 20.82 -35.02
CA LEU A 74 3.90 22.09 -35.36
C LEU A 74 5.37 22.22 -34.87
N ASP A 75 6.15 21.17 -34.94
CA ASP A 75 7.54 21.08 -34.44
C ASP A 75 7.72 21.40 -32.95
N LEU A 76 6.62 21.56 -32.19
CA LEU A 76 6.62 21.82 -30.76
C LEU A 76 6.53 20.53 -29.94
N ILE A 77 5.78 19.55 -30.41
CA ILE A 77 5.55 18.29 -29.72
C ILE A 77 5.79 17.16 -30.71
N ASP A 78 6.84 16.38 -30.45
CA ASP A 78 7.11 15.12 -31.15
C ASP A 78 7.11 14.00 -30.10
N SER A 79 5.95 13.36 -29.94
CA SER A 79 5.80 12.31 -28.94
C SER A 79 5.85 10.93 -29.60
N HIS A 80 6.72 10.10 -29.06
CA HIS A 80 6.89 8.71 -29.45
C HIS A 80 6.23 7.79 -28.44
N LEU A 81 5.70 6.66 -28.90
CA LEU A 81 5.21 5.60 -28.01
C LEU A 81 6.41 4.79 -27.51
N VAL A 82 7.14 5.36 -26.54
CA VAL A 82 8.32 4.72 -25.96
C VAL A 82 7.98 4.14 -24.60
N PHE A 83 8.29 2.86 -24.43
CA PHE A 83 8.21 2.14 -23.16
C PHE A 83 9.61 1.77 -22.70
N CYS A 84 9.90 2.03 -21.44
CA CYS A 84 11.15 1.65 -20.78
C CYS A 84 10.94 0.40 -19.95
N VAL A 85 11.74 -0.61 -20.21
CA VAL A 85 11.78 -1.85 -19.43
C VAL A 85 13.05 -1.85 -18.60
N ASP A 86 12.92 -1.44 -17.36
CA ASP A 86 13.98 -1.38 -16.36
C ASP A 86 13.56 -2.11 -15.07
N SER A 87 14.47 -2.29 -14.15
CA SER A 87 14.20 -2.97 -12.87
C SER A 87 13.07 -2.31 -12.09
N LEU A 88 13.00 -0.96 -12.09
CA LEU A 88 11.98 -0.19 -11.39
C LEU A 88 10.58 -0.46 -11.96
N SER A 89 10.42 -0.40 -13.30
CA SER A 89 9.13 -0.65 -13.96
C SER A 89 8.66 -2.09 -13.78
N LEU A 90 9.57 -3.06 -13.84
CA LEU A 90 9.24 -4.47 -13.68
C LEU A 90 8.87 -4.84 -12.25
N ILE A 91 9.60 -4.34 -11.24
CA ILE A 91 9.27 -4.57 -9.83
C ILE A 91 7.91 -3.97 -9.50
N ALA A 92 7.67 -2.72 -9.90
CA ALA A 92 6.40 -2.04 -9.66
C ALA A 92 5.23 -2.74 -10.37
N SER A 93 5.42 -3.15 -11.63
CA SER A 93 4.38 -3.87 -12.37
C SER A 93 4.11 -5.26 -11.82
N ALA A 94 5.13 -6.03 -11.44
CA ALA A 94 4.97 -7.34 -10.80
C ALA A 94 4.17 -7.23 -9.49
N LEU A 95 4.45 -6.19 -8.69
CA LEU A 95 3.71 -5.91 -7.46
C LEU A 95 2.23 -5.61 -7.75
N VAL A 96 1.92 -4.77 -8.75
CA VAL A 96 0.52 -4.47 -9.10
C VAL A 96 -0.17 -5.71 -9.67
N LEU A 97 0.48 -6.51 -10.52
CA LEU A 97 -0.10 -7.74 -11.09
C LEU A 97 -0.42 -8.79 -10.02
N THR A 98 0.47 -8.98 -9.04
CA THR A 98 0.21 -9.90 -7.91
C THR A 98 -0.96 -9.43 -7.08
N LEU A 99 -1.01 -8.14 -6.71
CA LEU A 99 -2.08 -7.61 -5.87
C LEU A 99 -3.42 -7.50 -6.61
N THR A 100 -3.42 -7.23 -7.91
CA THR A 100 -4.66 -7.25 -8.71
C THR A 100 -5.22 -8.66 -8.84
N SER A 101 -4.40 -9.67 -9.05
CA SER A 101 -4.85 -11.06 -9.09
C SER A 101 -5.49 -11.50 -7.76
N LEU A 102 -4.90 -11.11 -6.63
CA LEU A 102 -5.47 -11.34 -5.29
C LEU A 102 -6.77 -10.56 -5.07
N ALA A 103 -6.82 -9.29 -5.50
CA ALA A 103 -8.02 -8.46 -5.37
C ALA A 103 -9.18 -8.96 -6.24
N LEU A 104 -8.90 -9.48 -7.43
CA LEU A 104 -9.90 -10.12 -8.28
C LEU A 104 -10.44 -11.41 -7.64
N TYR A 105 -9.56 -12.24 -7.10
CA TYR A 105 -9.95 -13.47 -6.43
C TYR A 105 -10.81 -13.18 -5.19
N PHE A 106 -10.38 -12.25 -4.35
CA PHE A 106 -11.17 -11.78 -3.21
C PHE A 106 -12.48 -11.11 -3.65
N GLY A 107 -12.44 -10.35 -4.74
CA GLY A 107 -13.58 -9.60 -5.27
C GLY A 107 -14.74 -10.48 -5.69
N ILE A 108 -14.47 -11.61 -6.33
CA ILE A 108 -15.53 -12.54 -6.74
C ILE A 108 -16.21 -13.20 -5.54
N GLU A 109 -15.45 -13.52 -4.48
CA GLU A 109 -15.99 -14.09 -3.25
C GLU A 109 -16.79 -13.05 -2.46
N TYR A 110 -16.23 -11.85 -2.28
CA TYR A 110 -16.83 -10.78 -1.48
C TYR A 110 -18.12 -10.22 -2.10
N MET A 111 -18.13 -10.05 -3.43
CA MET A 111 -19.23 -9.42 -4.17
C MET A 111 -20.17 -10.41 -4.86
N TYR A 112 -20.13 -11.68 -4.47
CA TYR A 112 -20.87 -12.76 -5.14
C TYR A 112 -22.38 -12.50 -5.29
N ARG A 113 -22.99 -11.78 -4.34
CA ARG A 113 -24.42 -11.45 -4.35
C ARG A 113 -24.75 -10.11 -5.01
N GLU A 114 -23.74 -9.34 -5.38
CA GLU A 114 -23.95 -8.03 -5.96
C GLU A 114 -24.27 -8.15 -7.46
N ALA A 115 -25.34 -7.47 -7.87
CA ALA A 115 -25.82 -7.53 -9.27
C ALA A 115 -24.79 -6.99 -10.28
N PHE A 116 -23.91 -6.06 -9.87
CA PHE A 116 -22.97 -5.37 -10.74
C PHE A 116 -21.53 -5.87 -10.63
N ILE A 117 -21.31 -7.12 -10.24
CA ILE A 117 -19.98 -7.72 -10.09
C ILE A 117 -19.14 -7.63 -11.38
N ASN A 118 -19.73 -7.84 -12.55
CA ASN A 118 -19.04 -7.72 -13.85
C ASN A 118 -18.48 -6.31 -14.08
N ARG A 119 -19.22 -5.27 -13.61
CA ARG A 119 -18.77 -3.89 -13.68
C ARG A 119 -17.56 -3.68 -12.77
N LEU A 120 -17.58 -4.24 -11.56
CA LEU A 120 -16.44 -4.14 -10.62
C LEU A 120 -15.20 -4.78 -11.23
N LEU A 121 -15.29 -6.04 -11.68
CA LEU A 121 -14.15 -6.76 -12.26
C LEU A 121 -13.56 -6.00 -13.47
N TYR A 122 -14.41 -5.48 -14.32
CA TYR A 122 -13.99 -4.69 -15.48
C TYR A 122 -13.26 -3.40 -15.06
N LEU A 123 -13.78 -2.66 -14.07
CA LEU A 123 -13.16 -1.43 -13.58
C LEU A 123 -11.83 -1.71 -12.87
N LEU A 124 -11.72 -2.81 -12.12
CA LEU A 124 -10.44 -3.23 -11.51
C LEU A 124 -9.38 -3.53 -12.57
N ASN A 125 -9.76 -4.19 -13.66
CA ASN A 125 -8.85 -4.47 -14.77
C ASN A 125 -8.39 -3.18 -15.47
N LEU A 126 -9.29 -2.25 -15.78
CA LEU A 126 -8.93 -0.96 -16.37
C LEU A 126 -8.01 -0.13 -15.47
N PHE A 127 -8.30 -0.13 -14.18
CA PHE A 127 -7.50 0.59 -13.21
C PHE A 127 -6.08 0.00 -13.11
N ALA A 128 -5.96 -1.31 -13.01
CA ALA A 128 -4.67 -1.99 -12.97
C ALA A 128 -3.85 -1.76 -14.25
N THR A 129 -4.49 -1.87 -15.41
CA THR A 129 -3.80 -1.64 -16.70
C THR A 129 -3.32 -0.20 -16.85
N SER A 130 -4.08 0.79 -16.39
CA SER A 130 -3.65 2.20 -16.43
C SER A 130 -2.44 2.47 -15.53
N VAL A 131 -2.34 1.81 -14.37
CA VAL A 131 -1.19 1.94 -13.47
C VAL A 131 0.05 1.25 -14.05
N ILE A 132 -0.12 0.05 -14.60
CA ILE A 132 0.98 -0.67 -15.25
C ILE A 132 1.49 0.14 -16.45
N PHE A 133 0.59 0.73 -17.22
CA PHE A 133 0.96 1.61 -18.33
C PHE A 133 1.80 2.79 -17.86
N LEU A 134 1.43 3.44 -16.74
CA LEU A 134 2.22 4.52 -16.14
C LEU A 134 3.67 4.08 -15.85
N PHE A 135 3.86 2.87 -15.33
CA PHE A 135 5.17 2.38 -14.93
C PHE A 135 6.12 2.16 -16.10
N PHE A 136 5.60 1.79 -17.26
CA PHE A 136 6.39 1.57 -18.47
C PHE A 136 6.54 2.81 -19.35
N CYS A 137 5.67 3.81 -19.24
CA CYS A 137 5.76 5.02 -20.04
C CYS A 137 7.07 5.76 -19.84
N TYR A 138 7.73 6.11 -20.93
CA TYR A 138 8.99 6.86 -20.95
C TYR A 138 8.94 8.15 -21.78
N ASP A 139 7.77 8.52 -22.24
CA ASP A 139 7.45 9.83 -22.80
C ASP A 139 6.54 10.59 -21.84
N PHE A 140 6.83 11.88 -21.63
CA PHE A 140 6.10 12.70 -20.65
C PHE A 140 4.60 12.85 -21.01
N PHE A 141 4.28 12.88 -22.30
CA PHE A 141 2.90 12.94 -22.77
C PHE A 141 2.13 11.65 -22.44
N LEU A 142 2.77 10.49 -22.58
CA LEU A 142 2.17 9.20 -22.17
C LEU A 142 1.98 9.09 -20.67
N ILE A 143 2.95 9.61 -19.90
CA ILE A 143 2.82 9.69 -18.44
C ILE A 143 1.61 10.53 -18.05
N LEU A 144 1.40 11.68 -18.70
CA LEU A 144 0.25 12.55 -18.43
C LEU A 144 -1.08 11.82 -18.71
N ILE A 145 -1.20 11.13 -19.85
CA ILE A 145 -2.41 10.38 -20.20
C ILE A 145 -2.68 9.27 -19.18
N SER A 146 -1.66 8.48 -18.85
CA SER A 146 -1.80 7.41 -17.86
C SER A 146 -2.19 7.96 -16.48
N TRP A 147 -1.63 9.10 -16.09
CA TRP A 147 -1.93 9.81 -14.86
C TRP A 147 -3.40 10.24 -14.78
N GLU A 148 -3.96 10.80 -15.85
CA GLU A 148 -5.38 11.15 -15.93
C GLU A 148 -6.29 9.91 -15.89
N CYS A 149 -5.93 8.85 -16.61
CA CYS A 149 -6.68 7.59 -16.62
C CYS A 149 -6.81 6.98 -15.22
N ILE A 150 -5.72 6.97 -14.44
CA ILE A 150 -5.72 6.51 -13.04
C ILE A 150 -6.73 7.32 -12.20
N GLY A 151 -6.74 8.65 -12.37
CA GLY A 151 -7.69 9.54 -11.69
C GLY A 151 -9.13 9.23 -12.05
N LEU A 152 -9.41 9.00 -13.33
CA LEU A 152 -10.75 8.69 -13.83
C LEU A 152 -11.25 7.32 -13.34
N PHE A 153 -10.43 6.28 -13.44
CA PHE A 153 -10.85 4.94 -13.00
C PHE A 153 -10.99 4.85 -11.49
N SER A 154 -10.18 5.57 -10.72
CA SER A 154 -10.36 5.66 -9.27
C SER A 154 -11.70 6.32 -8.90
N PHE A 155 -12.09 7.39 -9.58
CA PHE A 155 -13.41 8.01 -9.42
C PHE A 155 -14.55 7.02 -9.69
N LEU A 156 -14.46 6.25 -10.78
CA LEU A 156 -15.50 5.25 -11.13
C LEU A 156 -15.57 4.11 -10.11
N LEU A 157 -14.43 3.69 -9.55
CA LEU A 157 -14.38 2.66 -8.50
C LEU A 157 -14.97 3.16 -7.18
N VAL A 158 -14.69 4.40 -6.76
CA VAL A 158 -15.27 4.98 -5.55
C VAL A 158 -16.77 5.19 -5.72
N ASN A 159 -17.23 5.60 -6.91
CA ASN A 159 -18.65 5.77 -7.24
C ASN A 159 -19.36 4.47 -7.63
N PHE A 160 -18.85 3.31 -7.20
CA PHE A 160 -19.46 2.02 -7.54
C PHE A 160 -20.93 1.94 -7.11
N TYR A 161 -21.23 2.33 -5.87
CA TYR A 161 -22.59 2.39 -5.32
C TYR A 161 -23.25 3.75 -5.58
N SER A 162 -23.41 4.12 -6.86
CA SER A 162 -23.91 5.44 -7.30
C SER A 162 -25.28 5.83 -6.77
N MET A 163 -26.05 4.91 -6.16
CA MET A 163 -27.34 5.20 -5.54
C MET A 163 -27.21 5.82 -4.13
N ARG A 164 -26.03 5.77 -3.52
CA ARG A 164 -25.80 6.31 -2.18
C ARG A 164 -25.25 7.73 -2.27
N ILE A 165 -25.86 8.68 -1.58
CA ILE A 165 -25.41 10.08 -1.56
C ILE A 165 -23.99 10.21 -1.00
N TYR A 166 -23.62 9.41 0.00
CA TYR A 166 -22.28 9.41 0.60
C TYR A 166 -21.21 9.00 -0.39
N THR A 167 -21.47 7.97 -1.21
CA THR A 167 -20.50 7.51 -2.22
C THR A 167 -20.32 8.55 -3.33
N ILE A 168 -21.39 9.24 -3.76
CA ILE A 168 -21.30 10.32 -4.75
C ILE A 168 -20.46 11.49 -4.20
N LYS A 169 -20.71 11.92 -2.96
CA LYS A 169 -19.90 12.97 -2.33
C LYS A 169 -18.43 12.58 -2.20
N ALA A 170 -18.14 11.36 -1.78
CA ALA A 170 -16.80 10.84 -1.69
C ALA A 170 -16.11 10.78 -3.07
N ALA A 171 -16.81 10.31 -4.08
CA ALA A 171 -16.30 10.23 -5.45
C ALA A 171 -16.03 11.63 -6.05
N LEU A 172 -16.93 12.59 -5.84
CA LEU A 172 -16.69 13.97 -6.28
C LEU A 172 -15.47 14.57 -5.59
N LYS A 173 -15.29 14.32 -4.29
CA LYS A 173 -14.11 14.77 -3.56
C LYS A 173 -12.83 14.16 -4.14
N THR A 174 -12.76 12.85 -4.35
CA THR A 174 -11.59 12.19 -4.95
C THR A 174 -11.31 12.73 -6.37
N PHE A 175 -12.36 12.99 -7.15
CA PHE A 175 -12.22 13.58 -8.48
C PHE A 175 -11.62 14.99 -8.45
N VAL A 176 -12.09 15.87 -7.55
CA VAL A 176 -11.54 17.23 -7.44
C VAL A 176 -10.06 17.21 -7.05
N PHE A 177 -9.66 16.38 -6.07
CA PHE A 177 -8.25 16.27 -5.70
C PHE A 177 -7.39 15.69 -6.81
N SER A 178 -7.89 14.68 -7.54
CA SER A 178 -7.14 14.15 -8.69
C SER A 178 -6.98 15.22 -9.78
N ARG A 179 -7.99 16.05 -10.05
CA ARG A 179 -7.89 17.15 -11.01
C ARG A 179 -6.89 18.25 -10.59
N ILE A 180 -6.80 18.56 -9.31
CA ILE A 180 -5.75 19.46 -8.83
C ILE A 180 -4.36 18.86 -9.09
N SER A 181 -4.17 17.56 -8.84
CA SER A 181 -2.93 16.87 -9.19
C SER A 181 -2.63 16.92 -10.69
N ASP A 182 -3.64 16.69 -11.52
CA ASP A 182 -3.52 16.69 -12.99
C ASP A 182 -3.13 18.09 -13.52
N LEU A 183 -3.62 19.17 -12.90
CA LEU A 183 -3.23 20.54 -13.24
C LEU A 183 -1.72 20.76 -13.01
N PHE A 184 -1.16 20.34 -11.87
CA PHE A 184 0.27 20.45 -11.62
C PHE A 184 1.08 19.60 -12.60
N MET A 185 0.59 18.41 -12.94
CA MET A 185 1.25 17.57 -13.93
C MET A 185 1.23 18.20 -15.33
N PHE A 186 0.13 18.85 -15.69
CA PHE A 186 0.01 19.59 -16.94
C PHE A 186 0.96 20.80 -17.00
N PHE A 187 1.13 21.53 -15.89
CA PHE A 187 2.13 22.59 -15.82
C PHE A 187 3.55 22.07 -16.03
N THR A 188 3.90 20.93 -15.44
CA THR A 188 5.22 20.34 -15.69
C THR A 188 5.40 19.92 -17.15
N PHE A 189 4.36 19.41 -17.78
CA PHE A 189 4.37 19.07 -19.20
C PHE A 189 4.60 20.32 -20.07
N ILE A 190 3.93 21.43 -19.80
CA ILE A 190 4.14 22.69 -20.52
C ILE A 190 5.58 23.18 -20.32
N LEU A 191 6.11 23.13 -19.09
CA LEU A 191 7.48 23.53 -18.79
C LEU A 191 8.51 22.63 -19.50
N SER A 192 8.24 21.33 -19.68
CA SER A 192 9.13 20.44 -20.41
C SER A 192 9.23 20.83 -21.89
N ILE A 193 8.11 21.17 -22.53
CA ILE A 193 8.09 21.61 -23.92
C ILE A 193 8.77 22.97 -24.08
N LEU A 194 8.50 23.93 -23.19
CA LEU A 194 9.01 25.29 -23.32
C LEU A 194 10.52 25.40 -23.13
N VAL A 195 11.11 24.56 -22.29
CA VAL A 195 12.51 24.69 -21.90
C VAL A 195 13.38 23.57 -22.47
N PHE A 196 12.94 22.33 -22.34
CA PHE A 196 13.70 21.19 -22.86
C PHE A 196 13.45 20.94 -24.35
N ASN A 197 12.38 21.49 -24.92
CA ASN A 197 11.93 21.26 -26.31
C ASN A 197 11.72 19.78 -26.67
N THR A 198 11.52 18.92 -25.68
CA THR A 198 11.35 17.47 -25.86
C THR A 198 10.38 16.91 -24.82
N THR A 199 9.70 15.82 -25.19
CA THR A 199 8.85 15.05 -24.29
C THR A 199 9.51 13.76 -23.82
N ASP A 200 10.57 13.33 -24.48
CA ASP A 200 11.34 12.14 -24.17
C ASP A 200 12.10 12.29 -22.84
N LEU A 201 11.86 11.38 -21.88
CA LEU A 201 12.54 11.43 -20.58
C LEU A 201 14.05 11.24 -20.69
N SER A 202 14.54 10.42 -21.62
CA SER A 202 15.97 10.23 -21.83
C SER A 202 16.69 11.54 -22.13
N LEU A 203 16.11 12.33 -23.04
CA LEU A 203 16.65 13.62 -23.43
C LEU A 203 16.51 14.66 -22.32
N ILE A 204 15.39 14.65 -21.59
CA ILE A 204 15.18 15.54 -20.44
C ILE A 204 16.25 15.28 -19.38
N PHE A 205 16.49 14.02 -18.99
CA PHE A 205 17.47 13.68 -17.95
C PHE A 205 18.89 14.04 -18.35
N LEU A 206 19.26 13.91 -19.62
CA LEU A 206 20.55 14.35 -20.13
C LEU A 206 20.71 15.87 -20.07
N GLN A 207 19.63 16.63 -20.22
CA GLN A 207 19.65 18.08 -20.22
C GLN A 207 19.60 18.70 -18.81
N VAL A 208 19.09 17.99 -17.79
CA VAL A 208 18.95 18.49 -16.42
C VAL A 208 20.21 19.16 -15.87
N PRO A 209 21.43 18.61 -15.98
CA PRO A 209 22.64 19.26 -15.46
C PRO A 209 22.93 20.62 -16.12
N PHE A 210 22.61 20.75 -17.39
CA PHE A 210 22.84 22.01 -18.14
C PHE A 210 21.90 23.13 -17.70
N PHE A 211 20.66 22.76 -17.27
CA PHE A 211 19.65 23.70 -16.79
C PHE A 211 19.77 24.02 -15.29
N SER A 212 20.78 23.49 -14.59
CA SER A 212 20.98 23.73 -13.15
C SER A 212 21.22 25.20 -12.79
N PHE A 213 21.58 26.06 -13.75
CA PHE A 213 21.80 27.50 -13.54
C PHE A 213 20.77 28.38 -14.26
N HIS A 214 19.75 27.82 -14.86
CA HIS A 214 18.74 28.56 -15.60
C HIS A 214 17.66 29.15 -14.71
N TYR A 215 17.35 30.42 -14.92
CA TYR A 215 16.30 31.15 -14.23
C TYR A 215 15.22 31.60 -15.21
N LEU A 216 13.95 31.36 -14.85
CA LEU A 216 12.79 31.91 -15.53
C LEU A 216 12.39 33.23 -14.87
N PHE A 217 12.13 34.24 -15.65
CA PHE A 217 11.62 35.51 -15.17
C PHE A 217 10.09 35.50 -15.24
N ILE A 218 9.43 35.47 -14.08
CA ILE A 218 7.97 35.56 -13.96
C ILE A 218 7.68 36.99 -13.43
N GLY A 219 7.42 37.90 -14.35
CA GLY A 219 7.34 39.34 -14.02
C GLY A 219 8.73 39.86 -13.58
N ASN A 220 8.80 40.35 -12.34
CA ASN A 220 10.03 40.89 -11.75
C ASN A 220 10.79 39.88 -10.88
N VAL A 221 10.29 38.62 -10.76
CA VAL A 221 10.89 37.60 -9.90
C VAL A 221 11.63 36.59 -10.75
N ALA A 222 12.93 36.39 -10.47
CA ALA A 222 13.71 35.31 -11.05
C ALA A 222 13.49 34.02 -10.26
N VAL A 223 12.90 33.03 -10.90
CA VAL A 223 12.66 31.71 -10.31
C VAL A 223 13.57 30.69 -10.98
N HIS A 224 14.26 29.90 -10.17
CA HIS A 224 15.11 28.83 -10.68
C HIS A 224 14.25 27.78 -11.40
N PHE A 225 14.55 27.50 -12.66
CA PHE A 225 13.71 26.66 -13.51
C PHE A 225 13.52 25.24 -12.96
N LEU A 226 14.61 24.54 -12.61
CA LEU A 226 14.53 23.17 -12.12
C LEU A 226 13.76 23.07 -10.80
N THR A 227 13.86 24.07 -9.92
CA THR A 227 13.07 24.06 -8.68
C THR A 227 11.58 24.25 -8.93
N LEU A 228 11.20 25.07 -9.90
CA LEU A 228 9.80 25.23 -10.30
C LEU A 228 9.26 23.93 -10.91
N PHE A 229 10.01 23.33 -11.81
CA PHE A 229 9.66 22.09 -12.50
C PHE A 229 9.50 20.95 -11.48
N SER A 230 10.50 20.73 -10.62
CA SER A 230 10.46 19.69 -9.60
C SER A 230 9.39 19.94 -8.53
N PHE A 231 9.10 21.21 -8.19
CA PHE A 231 8.01 21.56 -7.26
C PHE A 231 6.64 21.20 -7.85
N CYS A 232 6.37 21.55 -9.10
CA CYS A 232 5.10 21.18 -9.74
C CYS A 232 4.95 19.66 -9.87
N LEU A 233 6.03 18.97 -10.25
CA LEU A 233 6.04 17.52 -10.37
C LEU A 233 5.84 16.84 -8.99
N SER A 234 6.55 17.30 -7.96
CA SER A 234 6.41 16.75 -6.60
C SER A 234 5.02 17.01 -6.02
N THR A 235 4.44 18.20 -6.23
CA THR A 235 3.07 18.51 -5.75
C THR A 235 2.03 17.63 -6.42
N SER A 236 2.17 17.31 -7.72
CA SER A 236 1.26 16.35 -8.38
C SER A 236 1.31 14.98 -7.72
N GLY A 237 2.52 14.48 -7.42
CA GLY A 237 2.75 13.22 -6.70
C GLY A 237 2.20 13.24 -5.27
N VAL A 238 2.48 14.30 -4.52
CA VAL A 238 2.04 14.53 -3.12
C VAL A 238 0.52 14.50 -2.99
N ILE A 239 -0.21 15.08 -3.94
CA ILE A 239 -1.69 15.09 -3.93
C ILE A 239 -2.25 13.69 -4.12
N LYS A 240 -1.74 12.90 -5.09
CA LYS A 240 -2.16 11.50 -5.26
C LYS A 240 -1.68 10.60 -4.13
N ALA A 241 -0.52 10.88 -3.54
CA ALA A 241 -0.02 10.21 -2.35
C ALA A 241 -0.73 10.62 -1.03
N ALA A 242 -1.77 11.46 -1.11
CA ALA A 242 -2.59 11.89 0.02
C ALA A 242 -1.79 12.44 1.20
N GLN A 243 -0.81 13.32 0.95
CA GLN A 243 -0.02 13.94 2.00
C GLN A 243 -0.76 15.05 2.73
N PHE A 244 -0.19 15.55 3.80
CA PHE A 244 -0.76 16.60 4.63
C PHE A 244 -1.29 17.76 3.77
N PHE A 245 -2.42 18.36 4.16
CA PHE A 245 -3.32 19.23 3.41
C PHE A 245 -4.16 18.53 2.32
N PHE A 246 -3.63 17.56 1.60
CA PHE A 246 -4.30 16.87 0.49
C PHE A 246 -4.83 15.48 0.86
N HIS A 247 -4.77 15.06 2.13
CA HIS A 247 -5.13 13.71 2.59
C HIS A 247 -6.64 13.45 2.69
N VAL A 248 -7.47 14.49 2.71
CA VAL A 248 -8.91 14.41 3.09
C VAL A 248 -9.73 13.49 2.18
N TRP A 249 -9.31 13.31 0.93
CA TRP A 249 -10.03 12.45 -0.02
C TRP A 249 -9.87 10.94 0.27
N LEU A 250 -8.74 10.52 0.86
CA LEU A 250 -8.42 9.12 1.02
C LEU A 250 -9.29 8.40 2.07
N PRO A 251 -9.56 8.95 3.28
CA PRO A 251 -10.50 8.34 4.21
C PRO A 251 -11.95 8.28 3.69
N ASP A 252 -12.35 9.25 2.86
CA ASP A 252 -13.69 9.26 2.27
C ASP A 252 -13.80 8.25 1.11
N ALA A 253 -12.71 7.97 0.39
CA ALA A 253 -12.65 6.94 -0.64
C ALA A 253 -12.93 5.52 -0.11
N MET A 254 -12.95 5.31 1.21
CA MET A 254 -13.32 4.03 1.85
C MET A 254 -14.79 3.63 1.68
N GLU A 255 -15.63 4.50 1.13
CA GLU A 255 -17.00 4.15 0.69
C GLU A 255 -16.99 3.16 -0.50
N ALA A 256 -15.85 2.99 -1.17
CA ALA A 256 -15.66 1.99 -2.21
C ALA A 256 -15.82 0.55 -1.68
N PRO A 257 -16.15 -0.42 -2.57
CA PRO A 257 -16.08 -1.84 -2.21
C PRO A 257 -14.69 -2.23 -1.70
N THR A 258 -14.61 -3.13 -0.71
CA THR A 258 -13.33 -3.52 -0.11
C THR A 258 -12.28 -4.07 -1.09
N PRO A 259 -12.61 -4.85 -2.14
CA PRO A 259 -11.63 -5.24 -3.14
C PRO A 259 -11.02 -4.06 -3.90
N ALA A 260 -11.85 -3.05 -4.21
CA ALA A 260 -11.37 -1.83 -4.86
C ALA A 260 -10.50 -0.99 -3.91
N SER A 261 -10.91 -0.82 -2.64
CA SER A 261 -10.11 -0.09 -1.65
C SER A 261 -8.78 -0.79 -1.36
N ALA A 262 -8.74 -2.12 -1.33
CA ALA A 262 -7.51 -2.89 -1.19
C ALA A 262 -6.50 -2.53 -2.29
N LEU A 263 -6.94 -2.43 -3.53
CA LEU A 263 -6.07 -2.14 -4.67
C LEU A 263 -5.69 -0.66 -4.75
N ILE A 264 -6.65 0.27 -4.60
CA ILE A 264 -6.42 1.72 -4.70
C ILE A 264 -5.38 2.19 -3.69
N HIS A 265 -5.47 1.70 -2.43
CA HIS A 265 -4.71 2.24 -1.30
C HIS A 265 -3.45 1.44 -0.97
N SER A 266 -3.26 0.24 -1.52
CA SER A 266 -2.05 -0.56 -1.27
C SER A 266 -0.96 -0.34 -2.31
N SER A 267 -1.28 -0.48 -3.60
CA SER A 267 -0.26 -0.63 -4.65
C SER A 267 -0.38 0.29 -5.84
N THR A 268 -1.48 1.05 -5.97
CA THR A 268 -1.76 1.72 -7.24
C THR A 268 -1.73 3.24 -7.14
N LEU A 269 -2.85 3.88 -6.83
CA LEU A 269 -2.98 5.33 -6.93
C LEU A 269 -2.00 6.08 -6.03
N VAL A 270 -1.84 5.62 -4.81
CA VAL A 270 -0.98 6.29 -3.82
C VAL A 270 0.49 6.02 -4.10
N VAL A 271 0.79 4.82 -4.58
CA VAL A 271 2.13 4.40 -5.01
C VAL A 271 2.55 5.13 -6.28
N ALA A 272 1.63 5.43 -7.19
CA ALA A 272 1.93 6.19 -8.41
C ALA A 272 2.59 7.54 -8.12
N GLY A 273 2.19 8.23 -7.03
CA GLY A 273 2.81 9.50 -6.63
C GLY A 273 4.27 9.33 -6.22
N ILE A 274 4.59 8.27 -5.47
CA ILE A 274 5.96 7.95 -5.04
C ILE A 274 6.80 7.47 -6.23
N PHE A 275 6.23 6.58 -7.05
CA PHE A 275 6.88 6.09 -8.27
C PHE A 275 7.32 7.23 -9.18
N LEU A 276 6.47 8.25 -9.34
CA LEU A 276 6.80 9.42 -10.13
C LEU A 276 8.03 10.15 -9.56
N VAL A 277 8.13 10.33 -8.25
CA VAL A 277 9.30 10.95 -7.63
C VAL A 277 10.56 10.10 -7.84
N ILE A 278 10.46 8.78 -7.68
CA ILE A 278 11.60 7.87 -7.91
C ILE A 278 12.02 7.90 -9.40
N ARG A 279 11.07 7.88 -10.33
CA ARG A 279 11.36 7.92 -11.77
C ARG A 279 12.11 9.20 -12.18
N PHE A 280 11.81 10.33 -11.55
CA PHE A 280 12.46 11.62 -11.79
C PHE A 280 13.56 11.93 -10.77
N SER A 281 14.17 10.91 -10.14
CA SER A 281 15.21 11.05 -9.12
C SER A 281 16.38 11.95 -9.58
N THR A 282 16.84 11.79 -10.81
CA THR A 282 17.90 12.63 -11.40
C THR A 282 17.59 14.12 -11.33
N LEU A 283 16.33 14.51 -11.50
CA LEU A 283 15.89 15.90 -11.37
C LEU A 283 15.95 16.37 -9.90
N PHE A 284 15.50 15.52 -8.96
CA PHE A 284 15.44 15.86 -7.55
C PHE A 284 16.83 16.00 -6.92
N GLU A 285 17.86 15.32 -7.43
CA GLU A 285 19.24 15.46 -6.97
C GLU A 285 19.78 16.89 -7.18
N PHE A 286 19.34 17.60 -8.23
CA PHE A 286 19.72 18.98 -8.50
C PHE A 286 18.86 20.04 -7.78
N THR A 287 17.81 19.62 -7.02
CA THR A 287 16.84 20.56 -6.47
C THR A 287 16.66 20.38 -4.95
N VAL A 288 17.56 20.94 -4.18
CA VAL A 288 17.59 20.83 -2.71
C VAL A 288 16.33 21.38 -2.04
N LEU A 289 15.76 22.49 -2.52
CA LEU A 289 14.58 23.11 -1.92
C LEU A 289 13.34 22.20 -2.01
N THR A 290 13.16 21.52 -3.12
CA THR A 290 12.03 20.58 -3.29
C THR A 290 12.22 19.32 -2.48
N ASN A 291 13.44 18.87 -2.25
CA ASN A 291 13.75 17.78 -1.36
C ASN A 291 13.39 18.12 0.09
N TYR A 292 13.70 19.32 0.55
CA TYR A 292 13.28 19.82 1.86
C TYR A 292 11.76 19.88 1.98
N TYR A 293 11.06 20.34 0.94
CA TYR A 293 9.61 20.35 0.89
C TYR A 293 9.02 18.93 1.04
N LEU A 294 9.53 17.94 0.31
CA LEU A 294 9.11 16.55 0.40
C LEU A 294 9.38 15.96 1.80
N ALA A 295 10.57 16.18 2.35
CA ALA A 295 10.95 15.70 3.67
C ALA A 295 10.03 16.24 4.77
N LEU A 296 9.77 17.55 4.78
CA LEU A 296 8.89 18.19 5.77
C LEU A 296 7.43 17.77 5.63
N LEU A 297 6.91 17.70 4.40
CA LEU A 297 5.55 17.21 4.19
C LEU A 297 5.40 15.76 4.62
N GLY A 298 6.35 14.90 4.24
CA GLY A 298 6.38 13.51 4.69
C GLY A 298 6.37 13.42 6.22
N ALA A 299 7.22 14.17 6.92
CA ALA A 299 7.30 14.20 8.37
C ALA A 299 6.00 14.69 9.03
N ALA A 300 5.38 15.73 8.51
CA ALA A 300 4.10 16.23 9.00
C ALA A 300 2.98 15.19 8.81
N THR A 301 2.94 14.52 7.64
CA THR A 301 1.92 13.50 7.36
C THR A 301 2.04 12.30 8.26
N LEU A 302 3.25 11.77 8.46
CA LEU A 302 3.43 10.55 9.26
C LEU A 302 3.07 10.77 10.74
N SER A 303 3.41 11.92 11.32
CA SER A 303 3.07 12.24 12.71
C SER A 303 1.57 12.52 12.88
N PHE A 304 0.99 13.35 12.04
CA PHE A 304 -0.43 13.70 12.08
C PHE A 304 -1.33 12.48 11.87
N SER A 305 -1.08 11.69 10.83
CA SER A 305 -1.96 10.57 10.47
C SER A 305 -1.86 9.39 11.43
N SER A 306 -0.70 9.14 12.05
CA SER A 306 -0.56 8.11 13.08
C SER A 306 -1.36 8.44 14.34
N VAL A 307 -1.38 9.71 14.75
CA VAL A 307 -2.20 10.18 15.89
C VAL A 307 -3.68 10.11 15.55
N THR A 308 -4.09 10.60 14.38
CA THR A 308 -5.51 10.60 13.98
C THR A 308 -6.09 9.21 13.79
N ALA A 309 -5.26 8.22 13.40
CA ALA A 309 -5.68 6.82 13.27
C ALA A 309 -6.26 6.26 14.58
N ILE A 310 -5.73 6.64 15.75
CA ILE A 310 -6.17 6.14 17.06
C ILE A 310 -7.62 6.53 17.36
N PHE A 311 -8.04 7.70 16.90
CA PHE A 311 -9.37 8.24 17.20
C PHE A 311 -10.46 7.80 16.22
N GLN A 312 -10.11 6.98 15.20
CA GLN A 312 -11.08 6.51 14.23
C GLN A 312 -11.93 5.38 14.82
N ASN A 313 -13.25 5.46 14.64
CA ASN A 313 -14.20 4.42 15.03
C ASN A 313 -14.46 3.41 13.92
N ASP A 314 -14.33 3.83 12.66
CA ASP A 314 -14.52 2.98 11.49
C ASP A 314 -13.24 2.22 11.17
N ILE A 315 -13.33 0.88 11.06
CA ILE A 315 -12.20 -0.01 10.78
C ILE A 315 -11.52 0.34 9.45
N LYS A 316 -12.29 0.63 8.38
CA LYS A 316 -11.75 1.02 7.08
C LYS A 316 -11.02 2.37 7.15
N LYS A 317 -11.57 3.35 7.86
CA LYS A 317 -10.93 4.67 8.03
C LYS A 317 -9.66 4.57 8.85
N LEU A 318 -9.61 3.73 9.88
CA LEU A 318 -8.38 3.48 10.65
C LEU A 318 -7.29 2.94 9.73
N VAL A 319 -7.60 1.95 8.88
CA VAL A 319 -6.65 1.39 7.92
C VAL A 319 -6.24 2.44 6.88
N ALA A 320 -7.14 3.35 6.48
CA ALA A 320 -6.82 4.47 5.59
C ALA A 320 -5.82 5.44 6.21
N TYR A 321 -6.04 5.91 7.43
CA TYR A 321 -5.08 6.79 8.11
C TYR A 321 -3.74 6.09 8.34
N SER A 322 -3.76 4.80 8.61
CA SER A 322 -2.53 4.01 8.69
C SER A 322 -1.81 3.86 7.33
N THR A 323 -2.51 3.93 6.17
CA THR A 323 -1.82 4.00 4.87
C THR A 323 -1.19 5.37 4.66
N ILE A 324 -1.89 6.47 5.00
CA ILE A 324 -1.34 7.83 4.90
C ILE A 324 -0.04 7.94 5.71
N SER A 325 -0.02 7.39 6.95
CA SER A 325 1.18 7.43 7.78
C SER A 325 2.36 6.68 7.14
N GLN A 326 2.12 5.49 6.61
CA GLN A 326 3.20 4.71 6.00
C GLN A 326 3.72 5.33 4.69
N ILE A 327 2.83 5.95 3.91
CA ILE A 327 3.25 6.70 2.72
C ILE A 327 4.03 7.96 3.11
N GLY A 328 3.70 8.58 4.26
CA GLY A 328 4.50 9.67 4.81
C GLY A 328 5.97 9.29 5.02
N TYR A 329 6.26 8.03 5.48
CA TYR A 329 7.63 7.52 5.56
C TYR A 329 8.32 7.48 4.19
N LEU A 330 7.60 7.01 3.16
CA LEU A 330 8.14 6.90 1.81
C LEU A 330 8.44 8.27 1.19
N VAL A 331 7.51 9.22 1.33
CA VAL A 331 7.72 10.60 0.83
C VAL A 331 8.86 11.30 1.57
N CYS A 332 8.99 11.05 2.88
CA CYS A 332 10.09 11.55 3.67
C CYS A 332 11.44 10.98 3.19
N GLY A 333 11.51 9.66 2.92
CA GLY A 333 12.69 9.01 2.35
C GLY A 333 13.07 9.58 0.98
N CYS A 334 12.09 9.84 0.11
CA CYS A 334 12.33 10.52 -1.16
C CYS A 334 12.94 11.91 -0.95
N GLY A 335 12.50 12.67 0.05
CA GLY A 335 13.07 13.98 0.38
C GLY A 335 14.52 13.94 0.87
N PHE A 336 15.01 12.78 1.32
CA PHE A 336 16.42 12.54 1.65
C PHE A 336 17.20 11.85 0.52
N CYS A 337 16.60 11.68 -0.66
CA CYS A 337 17.16 10.99 -1.82
C CYS A 337 17.52 9.52 -1.56
N CYS A 338 16.79 8.85 -0.64
CA CYS A 338 16.99 7.44 -0.31
C CYS A 338 16.05 6.56 -1.12
N TYR A 339 16.17 6.57 -2.44
CA TYR A 339 15.18 5.99 -3.35
C TYR A 339 15.12 4.45 -3.28
N GLU A 340 16.25 3.80 -3.01
CA GLU A 340 16.34 2.33 -2.89
C GLU A 340 15.58 1.83 -1.68
N GLU A 341 15.84 2.39 -0.52
CA GLU A 341 15.19 2.04 0.74
C GLU A 341 13.69 2.33 0.66
N VAL A 342 13.33 3.43 -0.03
CA VAL A 342 11.94 3.78 -0.31
C VAL A 342 11.29 2.71 -1.17
N LEU A 343 11.95 2.22 -2.23
CA LEU A 343 11.41 1.16 -3.09
C LEU A 343 11.19 -0.14 -2.32
N ILE A 344 12.16 -0.55 -1.51
CA ILE A 344 12.07 -1.75 -0.68
C ILE A 344 10.89 -1.64 0.30
N TYR A 345 10.81 -0.51 1.02
CA TYR A 345 9.73 -0.31 1.98
C TYR A 345 8.36 -0.18 1.30
N LEU A 346 8.30 0.36 0.09
CA LEU A 346 7.09 0.43 -0.72
C LEU A 346 6.52 -0.97 -1.02
N ILE A 347 7.38 -1.92 -1.40
CA ILE A 347 6.97 -3.31 -1.66
C ILE A 347 6.37 -3.94 -0.39
N ILE A 348 7.07 -3.81 0.74
CA ILE A 348 6.63 -4.34 2.02
C ILE A 348 5.29 -3.72 2.45
N HIS A 349 5.18 -2.39 2.32
CA HIS A 349 3.96 -1.66 2.63
C HIS A 349 2.78 -2.13 1.77
N ALA A 350 2.97 -2.22 0.46
CA ALA A 350 1.92 -2.57 -0.48
C ALA A 350 1.34 -3.96 -0.19
N LEU A 351 2.19 -4.95 0.04
CA LEU A 351 1.77 -6.31 0.37
C LEU A 351 1.02 -6.36 1.71
N ASN A 352 1.58 -5.77 2.76
CA ASN A 352 0.96 -5.76 4.08
C ASN A 352 -0.40 -5.06 4.08
N LYS A 353 -0.52 -3.94 3.36
CA LYS A 353 -1.77 -3.19 3.28
C LYS A 353 -2.84 -3.92 2.48
N ALA A 354 -2.48 -4.53 1.36
CA ALA A 354 -3.43 -5.34 0.59
C ALA A 354 -4.00 -6.47 1.46
N PHE A 355 -3.15 -7.19 2.17
CA PHE A 355 -3.58 -8.25 3.08
C PHE A 355 -4.46 -7.71 4.21
N LEU A 356 -4.10 -6.58 4.80
CA LEU A 356 -4.90 -5.97 5.86
C LEU A 356 -6.31 -5.60 5.36
N PHE A 357 -6.42 -4.99 4.16
CA PHE A 357 -7.72 -4.67 3.58
C PHE A 357 -8.56 -5.90 3.26
N ILE A 358 -7.96 -6.97 2.77
CA ILE A 358 -8.66 -8.23 2.53
C ILE A 358 -9.20 -8.81 3.85
N LEU A 359 -8.37 -8.86 4.89
CA LEU A 359 -8.76 -9.34 6.21
C LEU A 359 -9.86 -8.47 6.84
N VAL A 360 -9.74 -7.14 6.72
CA VAL A 360 -10.80 -6.21 7.14
C VAL A 360 -12.08 -6.43 6.33
N GLY A 361 -11.97 -6.73 5.05
CA GLY A 361 -13.12 -7.09 4.23
C GLY A 361 -13.85 -8.32 4.76
N TYR A 362 -13.13 -9.37 5.14
CA TYR A 362 -13.74 -10.56 5.79
C TYR A 362 -14.41 -10.21 7.11
N THR A 363 -13.80 -9.40 7.96
CA THR A 363 -14.42 -8.98 9.23
C THR A 363 -15.68 -8.16 9.00
N VAL A 364 -15.65 -7.19 8.09
CA VAL A 364 -16.83 -6.37 7.75
C VAL A 364 -17.95 -7.23 7.17
N HIS A 365 -17.63 -8.18 6.30
CA HIS A 365 -18.62 -9.10 5.75
C HIS A 365 -19.24 -9.98 6.83
N PHE A 366 -18.44 -10.48 7.77
CA PHE A 366 -18.89 -11.27 8.90
C PHE A 366 -19.86 -10.49 9.82
N PHE A 367 -19.61 -9.19 10.03
CA PHE A 367 -20.48 -8.30 10.80
C PHE A 367 -21.55 -7.58 9.95
N ASN A 368 -22.00 -8.19 8.84
CA ASN A 368 -23.09 -7.73 7.97
C ASN A 368 -22.88 -6.35 7.35
N GLY A 369 -21.67 -6.03 6.96
CA GLY A 369 -21.34 -4.75 6.35
C GLY A 369 -21.17 -3.61 7.36
N ASN A 370 -21.28 -3.89 8.67
CA ASN A 370 -21.00 -2.88 9.69
C ASN A 370 -19.50 -2.60 9.75
N THR A 371 -19.11 -1.33 9.72
CA THR A 371 -17.70 -0.87 9.76
C THR A 371 -17.31 -0.29 11.12
N ASP A 372 -18.25 -0.08 12.04
CA ASP A 372 -17.99 0.51 13.35
C ASP A 372 -17.38 -0.52 14.32
N MET A 373 -16.10 -0.31 14.69
CA MET A 373 -15.35 -1.18 15.61
C MET A 373 -16.01 -1.29 17.00
N ARG A 374 -16.77 -0.29 17.45
CA ARG A 374 -17.44 -0.31 18.77
C ARG A 374 -18.52 -1.37 18.85
N GLN A 375 -19.07 -1.80 17.71
CA GLN A 375 -20.09 -2.83 17.58
C GLN A 375 -19.53 -4.20 17.19
N MET A 376 -18.21 -4.29 16.94
CA MET A 376 -17.50 -5.55 16.65
C MET A 376 -16.91 -6.15 17.92
N GLY A 377 -16.56 -7.42 17.86
CA GLY A 377 -15.84 -8.13 18.91
C GLY A 377 -15.97 -9.64 18.85
N GLY A 378 -15.01 -10.35 19.43
CA GLY A 378 -15.04 -11.81 19.55
C GLY A 378 -14.85 -12.57 18.23
N PHE A 379 -14.24 -11.95 17.22
CA PHE A 379 -14.07 -12.57 15.91
C PHE A 379 -13.22 -13.85 15.93
N TYR A 380 -12.24 -13.96 16.85
CA TYR A 380 -11.39 -15.16 17.00
C TYR A 380 -12.15 -16.45 17.31
N ILE A 381 -13.32 -16.33 17.93
CA ILE A 381 -14.13 -17.49 18.31
C ILE A 381 -14.74 -18.16 17.07
N TYR A 382 -15.00 -17.38 16.02
CA TYR A 382 -15.66 -17.82 14.81
C TYR A 382 -14.68 -18.24 13.71
N SER A 383 -13.54 -17.57 13.63
CA SER A 383 -12.51 -17.82 12.60
C SER A 383 -11.12 -17.59 13.20
N PHE A 384 -10.58 -18.64 13.79
CA PHE A 384 -9.25 -18.60 14.41
C PHE A 384 -8.16 -18.33 13.37
N ASP A 385 -8.25 -18.97 12.19
CA ASP A 385 -7.24 -18.86 11.13
C ASP A 385 -7.09 -17.40 10.64
N ILE A 386 -8.22 -16.73 10.38
CA ILE A 386 -8.23 -15.32 9.96
C ILE A 386 -7.72 -14.41 11.08
N ALA A 387 -8.06 -14.72 12.33
CA ALA A 387 -7.60 -13.94 13.48
C ALA A 387 -6.07 -14.00 13.64
N VAL A 388 -5.47 -15.17 13.45
CA VAL A 388 -4.00 -15.34 13.48
C VAL A 388 -3.32 -14.56 12.35
N LEU A 389 -3.86 -14.64 11.12
CA LEU A 389 -3.34 -13.87 10.00
C LEU A 389 -3.43 -12.37 10.24
N PHE A 390 -4.56 -11.92 10.78
CA PHE A 390 -4.77 -10.52 11.12
C PHE A 390 -3.76 -10.02 12.13
N LEU A 391 -3.50 -10.82 13.18
CA LEU A 391 -2.49 -10.52 14.18
C LEU A 391 -1.10 -10.40 13.55
N GLY A 392 -0.73 -11.32 12.67
CA GLY A 392 0.57 -11.30 12.03
C GLY A 392 0.80 -10.10 11.12
N VAL A 393 -0.19 -9.73 10.29
CA VAL A 393 -0.08 -8.54 9.43
C VAL A 393 0.01 -7.27 10.27
N CYS A 394 -0.77 -7.17 11.35
CA CYS A 394 -0.70 -6.02 12.25
C CYS A 394 0.65 -5.91 12.97
N LEU A 395 1.24 -7.02 13.41
CA LEU A 395 2.55 -7.05 14.04
C LEU A 395 3.67 -6.66 13.05
N ASN A 396 3.57 -7.13 11.80
CA ASN A 396 4.52 -6.75 10.75
C ASN A 396 4.46 -5.24 10.44
N LEU A 397 3.24 -4.66 10.33
CA LEU A 397 3.07 -3.22 10.14
C LEU A 397 3.50 -2.40 11.37
N ALA A 398 3.30 -2.94 12.57
CA ALA A 398 3.78 -2.31 13.81
C ALA A 398 5.31 -2.27 13.89
N GLY A 399 6.01 -3.16 13.19
CA GLY A 399 7.46 -3.27 13.21
C GLY A 399 7.94 -4.22 14.31
N LEU A 400 7.36 -5.45 14.37
CA LEU A 400 7.90 -6.49 15.25
C LEU A 400 9.35 -6.77 14.86
N PRO A 401 10.30 -6.79 15.81
CA PRO A 401 11.69 -7.10 15.53
C PRO A 401 11.84 -8.37 14.68
N TYR A 402 12.80 -8.37 13.75
CA TYR A 402 13.04 -9.41 12.75
C TYR A 402 11.94 -9.60 11.69
N SER A 403 10.86 -8.82 11.72
CA SER A 403 9.88 -8.82 10.62
C SER A 403 10.33 -7.92 9.46
N ALA A 404 9.80 -8.17 8.25
CA ALA A 404 10.12 -7.34 7.08
C ALA A 404 9.77 -5.85 7.29
N GLY A 405 8.65 -5.56 7.98
CA GLY A 405 8.24 -4.19 8.29
C GLY A 405 9.20 -3.47 9.25
N PHE A 406 9.87 -4.20 10.12
CA PHE A 406 10.91 -3.66 10.99
C PHE A 406 12.12 -3.22 10.16
N PHE A 407 12.68 -4.11 9.37
CA PHE A 407 13.85 -3.79 8.55
C PHE A 407 13.61 -2.60 7.63
N GLY A 408 12.45 -2.54 6.93
CA GLY A 408 12.15 -1.44 6.04
C GLY A 408 12.08 -0.08 6.74
N LYS A 409 11.55 -0.03 7.98
CA LYS A 409 11.51 1.21 8.76
C LYS A 409 12.88 1.61 9.28
N GLU A 410 13.66 0.65 9.79
CA GLU A 410 14.98 0.91 10.34
C GLU A 410 15.96 1.40 9.27
N PHE A 411 15.92 0.84 8.07
CA PHE A 411 16.76 1.32 6.96
C PHE A 411 16.48 2.79 6.60
N LEU A 412 15.20 3.15 6.52
CA LEU A 412 14.83 4.55 6.28
C LEU A 412 15.29 5.45 7.44
N LEU A 413 15.17 4.99 8.69
CA LEU A 413 15.59 5.76 9.85
C LEU A 413 17.12 5.96 9.87
N TYR A 414 17.89 4.94 9.49
CA TYR A 414 19.34 5.04 9.43
C TYR A 414 19.81 6.13 8.50
N GLN A 415 19.17 6.26 7.33
CA GLN A 415 19.50 7.33 6.38
C GLN A 415 19.15 8.74 6.89
N LEU A 416 18.25 8.84 7.87
CA LEU A 416 17.89 10.11 8.52
C LEU A 416 18.89 10.52 9.63
N LEU A 417 19.90 9.70 9.95
CA LEU A 417 20.90 9.99 10.97
C LEU A 417 21.97 10.97 10.47
N ARG A 418 21.54 12.08 9.86
CA ARG A 418 22.38 13.23 9.53
C ARG A 418 22.28 14.27 10.62
N ASP A 419 23.32 15.07 10.84
CA ASP A 419 23.37 16.07 11.92
C ASP A 419 22.72 17.42 11.56
N ASP A 420 21.93 17.47 10.50
CA ASP A 420 21.26 18.67 10.04
C ASP A 420 20.02 18.98 10.91
N PHE A 421 19.70 20.26 11.07
CA PHE A 421 18.50 20.70 11.81
C PHE A 421 17.21 20.12 11.22
N LEU A 422 17.11 20.02 9.89
CA LEU A 422 15.97 19.40 9.21
C LEU A 422 15.81 17.93 9.60
N SER A 423 16.92 17.17 9.62
CA SER A 423 16.90 15.75 9.96
C SER A 423 16.45 15.53 11.42
N LEU A 424 16.75 16.48 12.31
CA LEU A 424 16.31 16.42 13.70
C LEU A 424 14.80 16.59 13.85
N ILE A 425 14.19 17.54 13.09
CA ILE A 425 12.73 17.71 13.05
C ILE A 425 12.08 16.46 12.50
N VAL A 426 12.59 15.94 11.39
CA VAL A 426 12.05 14.75 10.74
C VAL A 426 12.15 13.54 11.65
N ARG A 427 13.29 13.33 12.34
CA ARG A 427 13.45 12.26 13.33
C ARG A 427 12.45 12.35 14.48
N SER A 428 12.20 13.54 15.00
CA SER A 428 11.22 13.71 16.07
C SER A 428 9.80 13.31 15.64
N CYS A 429 9.37 13.71 14.45
CA CYS A 429 8.11 13.30 13.85
C CYS A 429 8.06 11.78 13.61
N TRP A 430 9.18 11.21 13.15
CA TRP A 430 9.32 9.78 12.89
C TRP A 430 9.18 8.95 14.18
N LEU A 431 9.82 9.36 15.28
CA LEU A 431 9.67 8.72 16.59
C LEU A 431 8.23 8.75 17.09
N VAL A 432 7.53 9.88 16.91
CA VAL A 432 6.10 10.00 17.23
C VAL A 432 5.30 8.94 16.47
N SER A 433 5.48 8.85 15.18
CA SER A 433 4.72 7.90 14.37
C SER A 433 5.10 6.45 14.67
N PHE A 434 6.37 6.16 14.93
CA PHE A 434 6.84 4.82 15.31
C PHE A 434 6.21 4.35 16.62
N PHE A 435 6.03 5.26 17.58
CA PHE A 435 5.33 4.96 18.83
C PHE A 435 3.84 4.70 18.60
N PHE A 436 3.17 5.49 17.75
CA PHE A 436 1.72 5.35 17.57
C PHE A 436 1.32 4.23 16.60
N THR A 437 2.23 3.75 15.74
CA THR A 437 1.90 2.65 14.81
C THR A 437 1.50 1.35 15.51
N PRO A 438 2.21 0.84 16.53
CA PRO A 438 1.74 -0.30 17.29
C PRO A 438 0.43 -0.02 18.02
N VAL A 439 0.24 1.20 18.55
CA VAL A 439 -0.96 1.55 19.32
C VAL A 439 -2.24 1.34 18.50
N TYR A 440 -2.34 1.95 17.32
CA TYR A 440 -3.55 1.78 16.52
C TYR A 440 -3.71 0.38 15.93
N MET A 441 -2.63 -0.34 15.65
CA MET A 441 -2.71 -1.74 15.21
C MET A 441 -3.20 -2.65 16.34
N PHE A 442 -2.75 -2.44 17.56
CA PHE A 442 -3.23 -3.20 18.71
C PHE A 442 -4.68 -2.87 19.07
N ILE A 443 -5.12 -1.61 18.95
CA ILE A 443 -6.53 -1.24 19.11
C ILE A 443 -7.38 -2.09 18.16
N LEU A 444 -6.97 -2.22 16.91
CA LEU A 444 -7.67 -3.01 15.92
C LEU A 444 -7.74 -4.49 16.30
N ILE A 445 -6.61 -5.08 16.73
CA ILE A 445 -6.56 -6.48 17.20
C ILE A 445 -7.46 -6.69 18.41
N PHE A 446 -7.32 -5.86 19.43
CA PHE A 446 -8.02 -6.07 20.69
C PHE A 446 -9.51 -5.79 20.60
N VAL A 447 -9.93 -4.77 19.85
CA VAL A 447 -11.35 -4.41 19.75
C VAL A 447 -12.10 -5.38 18.83
N VAL A 448 -11.52 -5.70 17.66
CA VAL A 448 -12.21 -6.49 16.63
C VAL A 448 -12.06 -7.99 16.89
N ILE A 449 -10.84 -8.45 17.22
CA ILE A 449 -10.55 -9.88 17.31
C ILE A 449 -10.88 -10.41 18.69
N TYR A 450 -10.27 -9.86 19.74
CA TYR A 450 -10.34 -10.38 21.11
C TYR A 450 -11.38 -9.69 22.00
N GLY A 451 -11.99 -8.60 21.56
CA GLY A 451 -12.97 -7.85 22.32
C GLY A 451 -14.22 -8.66 22.68
N PRO A 452 -15.01 -8.20 23.65
CA PRO A 452 -16.28 -8.86 23.98
C PRO A 452 -17.23 -8.78 22.81
N LYS A 453 -18.03 -9.84 22.60
CA LYS A 453 -19.07 -9.89 21.56
C LYS A 453 -20.07 -8.76 21.78
N LYS A 454 -20.20 -7.83 20.84
CA LYS A 454 -21.14 -6.70 20.92
C LYS A 454 -22.10 -6.64 19.73
N GLY A 455 -21.71 -7.18 18.59
CA GLY A 455 -22.49 -7.10 17.35
C GLY A 455 -23.50 -8.22 17.18
N LEU A 456 -24.59 -7.93 16.48
CA LEU A 456 -25.51 -8.93 15.96
C LEU A 456 -24.78 -9.71 14.85
N ILE A 457 -24.48 -10.95 15.15
CA ILE A 457 -23.92 -11.88 14.17
C ILE A 457 -25.10 -12.44 13.41
N ASN A 458 -25.14 -12.21 12.11
CA ASN A 458 -26.18 -12.81 11.28
C ASN A 458 -25.83 -14.27 11.00
N THR A 459 -26.18 -15.13 11.96
CA THR A 459 -26.00 -16.58 11.80
C THR A 459 -26.96 -17.18 10.80
N TYR A 460 -28.00 -16.45 10.37
CA TYR A 460 -29.14 -17.04 9.67
C TYR A 460 -29.22 -16.82 8.16
N TYR A 461 -28.75 -15.69 7.62
CA TYR A 461 -29.07 -15.38 6.22
C TYR A 461 -27.99 -15.74 5.20
N ASP A 462 -26.70 -15.74 5.58
CA ASP A 462 -25.61 -15.88 4.62
C ASP A 462 -25.22 -17.33 4.32
N PHE A 463 -25.61 -18.24 5.18
CA PHE A 463 -25.28 -19.65 5.11
C PHE A 463 -26.04 -20.45 4.06
N TRP A 464 -27.32 -20.11 3.86
CA TRP A 464 -28.20 -20.87 3.00
C TRP A 464 -27.96 -20.68 1.52
N SER A 465 -27.45 -19.53 1.10
CA SER A 465 -27.32 -19.21 -0.32
C SER A 465 -26.13 -19.87 -1.00
N PHE A 466 -25.01 -20.04 -0.31
CA PHE A 466 -23.80 -20.60 -0.92
C PHE A 466 -23.93 -22.08 -1.21
N LYS A 467 -24.48 -22.83 -0.27
CA LYS A 467 -24.73 -24.26 -0.44
C LYS A 467 -25.81 -24.54 -1.49
N TRP A 468 -26.91 -23.75 -1.44
CA TRP A 468 -28.00 -23.86 -2.41
C TRP A 468 -27.59 -23.51 -3.83
N VAL A 469 -26.77 -22.50 -4.03
CA VAL A 469 -26.33 -22.11 -5.37
C VAL A 469 -25.35 -23.12 -5.92
N HIS A 470 -24.45 -23.66 -5.15
CA HIS A 470 -23.52 -24.70 -5.61
C HIS A 470 -24.25 -26.03 -5.87
N GLU A 471 -25.16 -26.45 -4.99
CA GLU A 471 -26.02 -27.62 -5.20
C GLU A 471 -27.02 -27.38 -6.34
N TYR A 472 -27.56 -26.16 -6.49
CA TYR A 472 -28.44 -25.78 -7.59
C TYR A 472 -27.71 -25.81 -8.95
N TYR A 473 -26.47 -25.32 -9.01
CA TYR A 473 -25.64 -25.43 -10.21
C TYR A 473 -25.24 -26.88 -10.50
N LEU A 474 -24.90 -27.66 -9.48
CA LEU A 474 -24.61 -29.08 -9.66
C LEU A 474 -25.87 -29.88 -10.07
N LEU A 475 -27.07 -29.50 -9.61
CA LEU A 475 -28.32 -30.07 -10.01
C LEU A 475 -28.74 -29.64 -11.43
N ILE A 476 -28.51 -28.39 -11.81
CA ILE A 476 -28.70 -27.92 -13.19
C ILE A 476 -27.77 -28.67 -14.14
N LEU A 477 -26.50 -28.82 -13.78
CA LEU A 477 -25.52 -29.57 -14.56
C LEU A 477 -25.85 -31.07 -14.65
N LYS A 478 -26.55 -31.63 -13.65
CA LYS A 478 -27.01 -33.03 -13.65
C LYS A 478 -28.40 -33.24 -14.28
N GLY A 479 -29.03 -32.16 -14.77
CA GLY A 479 -30.33 -32.28 -15.47
C GLY A 479 -31.53 -32.71 -14.63
N ASN A 480 -31.40 -32.75 -13.30
CA ASN A 480 -32.48 -33.16 -12.40
C ASN A 480 -33.27 -31.94 -11.93
N MET A 481 -34.42 -31.70 -12.49
CA MET A 481 -35.38 -30.76 -11.95
C MET A 481 -35.96 -31.32 -10.65
N LEU A 482 -35.81 -30.60 -9.56
CA LEU A 482 -36.44 -30.90 -8.27
C LEU A 482 -37.98 -30.83 -8.39
N SER A 483 -38.63 -31.94 -8.17
CA SER A 483 -40.08 -32.01 -7.98
C SER A 483 -40.48 -31.21 -6.73
N LYS A 484 -41.54 -30.44 -6.86
CA LYS A 484 -42.08 -29.45 -5.93
C LYS A 484 -42.65 -30.00 -4.61
N ASN A 485 -42.24 -31.12 -4.10
CA ASN A 485 -42.82 -31.69 -2.86
C ASN A 485 -41.74 -32.19 -1.91
N THR A 486 -41.18 -31.31 -1.10
CA THR A 486 -40.60 -31.71 0.17
C THR A 486 -41.18 -30.85 1.29
N ASN A 487 -42.10 -31.43 2.00
CA ASN A 487 -42.64 -30.95 3.28
C ASN A 487 -41.48 -30.69 4.25
N LEU A 488 -41.38 -29.46 4.70
CA LEU A 488 -40.56 -29.03 5.82
C LEU A 488 -40.95 -29.83 7.09
N LYS A 489 -40.29 -30.95 7.34
CA LYS A 489 -40.33 -31.63 8.62
C LYS A 489 -38.98 -31.47 9.32
N SER A 490 -39.09 -30.88 10.48
CA SER A 490 -38.23 -30.92 11.66
C SER A 490 -37.16 -29.86 11.85
N VAL A 491 -37.46 -29.01 12.82
CA VAL A 491 -36.61 -27.99 13.42
C VAL A 491 -35.28 -28.54 13.99
N ASN A 492 -35.22 -29.84 14.28
CA ASN A 492 -34.03 -30.48 14.88
C ASN A 492 -32.87 -30.72 13.90
N HIS A 493 -33.10 -30.69 12.57
CA HIS A 493 -32.02 -30.76 11.57
C HIS A 493 -31.32 -29.40 11.35
N GLN A 494 -31.88 -28.28 11.82
CA GLN A 494 -31.32 -26.97 11.63
C GLN A 494 -30.02 -26.76 12.40
N ASN A 495 -29.87 -27.36 13.58
CA ASN A 495 -28.67 -27.20 14.41
C ASN A 495 -27.43 -27.92 13.81
N HIS A 496 -27.64 -29.06 13.15
CA HIS A 496 -26.54 -29.74 12.44
C HIS A 496 -26.20 -29.09 11.11
N LEU A 497 -27.16 -28.53 10.39
CA LEU A 497 -26.94 -27.82 9.15
C LEU A 497 -26.21 -26.49 9.37
N THR A 498 -26.46 -25.78 10.47
CA THR A 498 -25.73 -24.56 10.83
C THR A 498 -24.27 -24.83 11.13
N THR A 499 -23.93 -25.93 11.79
CA THR A 499 -22.52 -26.31 12.05
C THR A 499 -21.81 -26.74 10.79
N TYR A 500 -22.44 -27.47 9.87
CA TYR A 500 -21.86 -27.85 8.58
C TYR A 500 -21.70 -26.66 7.64
N ALA A 501 -22.66 -25.76 7.61
CA ALA A 501 -22.56 -24.55 6.82
C ALA A 501 -21.45 -23.64 7.36
N PHE A 502 -21.27 -23.54 8.67
CA PHE A 502 -20.16 -22.82 9.32
C PHE A 502 -18.79 -23.39 8.92
N GLN A 503 -18.65 -24.70 8.91
CA GLN A 503 -17.44 -25.37 8.44
C GLN A 503 -17.19 -25.16 6.93
N PHE A 504 -18.23 -24.99 6.12
CA PHE A 504 -18.08 -24.84 4.67
C PHE A 504 -17.70 -23.40 4.26
N THR A 505 -18.18 -22.37 4.94
CA THR A 505 -17.72 -20.98 4.70
C THR A 505 -16.27 -20.77 5.15
N ILE A 506 -15.86 -21.43 6.23
CA ILE A 506 -14.45 -21.52 6.62
C ILE A 506 -13.66 -22.28 5.55
N ALA A 507 -14.21 -23.26 4.90
CA ALA A 507 -13.53 -24.04 3.86
C ALA A 507 -13.39 -23.30 2.52
N THR A 508 -14.30 -22.41 2.13
CA THR A 508 -14.18 -21.58 0.93
C THR A 508 -13.23 -20.39 1.12
N CYS A 509 -13.20 -19.82 2.33
CA CYS A 509 -12.15 -18.88 2.72
C CYS A 509 -10.75 -19.55 2.84
N ARG A 510 -10.66 -20.87 2.86
CA ARG A 510 -9.39 -21.59 3.04
C ARG A 510 -8.40 -21.36 1.92
N THR A 511 -8.82 -21.27 0.67
CA THR A 511 -7.91 -21.08 -0.46
C THR A 511 -7.25 -19.72 -0.45
N THR A 512 -8.01 -18.64 -0.23
CA THR A 512 -7.45 -17.28 -0.05
C THR A 512 -6.62 -17.18 1.22
N THR A 513 -7.05 -17.80 2.32
CA THR A 513 -6.29 -17.81 3.56
C THR A 513 -5.01 -18.63 3.45
N TYR A 514 -4.97 -19.74 2.71
CA TYR A 514 -3.73 -20.49 2.47
C TYR A 514 -2.73 -19.70 1.64
N ILE A 515 -3.16 -19.01 0.60
CA ILE A 515 -2.31 -18.12 -0.19
C ILE A 515 -1.77 -17.00 0.70
N LEU A 516 -2.63 -16.39 1.53
CA LEU A 516 -2.23 -15.36 2.48
C LEU A 516 -1.27 -15.91 3.56
N VAL A 517 -1.47 -17.14 4.05
CA VAL A 517 -0.59 -17.81 5.03
C VAL A 517 0.79 -18.06 4.44
N THR A 518 0.88 -18.56 3.22
CA THR A 518 2.17 -18.83 2.58
C THR A 518 2.98 -17.55 2.39
N PHE A 519 2.34 -16.47 1.91
CA PHE A 519 2.98 -15.15 1.83
C PHE A 519 3.34 -14.59 3.21
N TRP A 520 2.47 -14.75 4.20
CA TRP A 520 2.68 -14.24 5.55
C TRP A 520 3.84 -14.95 6.26
N CYS A 521 3.92 -16.29 6.20
CA CYS A 521 5.05 -17.03 6.71
C CYS A 521 6.36 -16.58 6.05
N PHE A 522 6.33 -16.38 4.73
CA PHE A 522 7.50 -15.88 4.01
C PHE A 522 7.95 -14.49 4.53
N PHE A 523 7.03 -13.56 4.74
CA PHE A 523 7.37 -12.20 5.19
C PHE A 523 7.77 -12.09 6.66
N ILE A 524 7.22 -12.91 7.57
CA ILE A 524 7.55 -12.82 8.99
C ILE A 524 8.81 -13.62 9.32
N PHE A 525 8.88 -14.86 8.86
CA PHE A 525 10.01 -15.72 9.20
C PHE A 525 11.26 -15.48 8.34
N PHE A 526 11.10 -14.93 7.16
CA PHE A 526 12.18 -14.67 6.20
C PHE A 526 12.41 -13.17 5.96
N GLY A 527 12.04 -12.30 6.90
CA GLY A 527 12.28 -10.87 6.78
C GLY A 527 13.75 -10.56 6.51
N GLU A 528 14.66 -11.17 7.25
CA GLU A 528 16.10 -11.02 7.08
C GLU A 528 16.60 -11.63 5.76
N THR A 529 16.13 -12.83 5.39
CA THR A 529 16.51 -13.48 4.13
C THR A 529 15.89 -12.80 2.92
N PHE A 530 14.67 -12.26 3.04
CA PHE A 530 14.05 -11.45 2.00
C PHE A 530 14.85 -10.18 1.75
N PHE A 531 15.29 -9.50 2.80
CA PHE A 531 16.19 -8.37 2.69
C PHE A 531 17.54 -8.75 2.10
N SER A 532 18.16 -9.81 2.55
CA SER A 532 19.45 -10.27 2.03
C SER A 532 19.35 -10.68 0.55
N ILE A 533 18.24 -11.24 0.12
CA ILE A 533 18.00 -11.55 -1.30
C ILE A 533 17.90 -10.25 -2.11
N ILE A 534 17.10 -9.26 -1.66
CA ILE A 534 16.96 -7.98 -2.36
C ILE A 534 18.29 -7.21 -2.36
N PHE A 535 19.03 -7.19 -1.25
CA PHE A 535 20.35 -6.55 -1.16
C PHE A 535 21.41 -7.28 -1.99
N ASN A 536 21.43 -8.60 -2.01
CA ASN A 536 22.35 -9.36 -2.87
C ASN A 536 22.04 -9.14 -4.36
N PHE A 537 20.79 -8.88 -4.72
CA PHE A 537 20.45 -8.46 -6.08
C PHE A 537 20.97 -7.06 -6.40
N SER A 538 20.99 -6.12 -5.45
CA SER A 538 21.61 -4.81 -5.67
C SER A 538 23.13 -4.87 -5.78
N THR A 539 23.81 -5.73 -4.99
CA THR A 539 25.26 -5.93 -5.06
C THR A 539 25.73 -6.68 -6.30
N LEU A 540 24.88 -7.55 -6.89
CA LEU A 540 25.16 -8.19 -8.17
C LEU A 540 25.15 -7.19 -9.34
N THR A 541 24.39 -6.09 -9.23
CA THR A 541 24.38 -5.01 -10.23
C THR A 541 25.58 -4.10 -10.13
N ASP A 542 26.30 -4.04 -9.01
CA ASP A 542 27.54 -3.26 -8.83
C ASP A 542 28.72 -3.77 -9.70
N SER A 543 28.63 -4.99 -10.22
CA SER A 543 29.66 -5.57 -11.10
C SER A 543 29.52 -5.16 -12.57
N ILE A 544 28.45 -4.45 -12.95
CA ILE A 544 28.16 -4.10 -14.34
C ILE A 544 28.07 -2.57 -14.46
N ASN A 545 29.12 -2.00 -15.07
CA ASN A 545 29.24 -0.57 -15.39
C ASN A 545 28.20 -0.15 -16.42
N SER A 546 27.02 0.32 -15.98
CA SER A 546 26.12 1.08 -16.84
C SER A 546 25.75 2.40 -16.15
N ASP A 547 25.98 3.50 -16.85
CA ASP A 547 25.86 4.88 -16.35
C ASP A 547 24.45 5.30 -15.92
N PHE A 548 23.45 4.48 -16.17
CA PHE A 548 22.05 4.67 -15.73
C PHE A 548 21.74 4.12 -14.33
N PHE A 549 22.61 3.30 -13.77
CA PHE A 549 22.50 2.71 -12.43
C PHE A 549 23.20 3.53 -11.34
N PHE A 550 23.48 4.81 -11.60
CA PHE A 550 24.05 5.73 -10.59
C PHE A 550 23.19 5.86 -9.33
N LEU A 551 21.92 5.51 -9.42
CA LEU A 551 21.00 5.48 -8.28
C LEU A 551 21.30 4.39 -7.24
N PHE A 552 22.01 3.34 -7.62
CA PHE A 552 22.23 2.17 -6.75
C PHE A 552 23.65 2.09 -6.17
N LYS A 553 24.55 3.00 -6.48
CA LYS A 553 26.00 2.78 -6.27
C LYS A 553 26.64 3.43 -5.04
N THR A 554 26.02 4.35 -4.34
CA THR A 554 26.81 5.18 -3.42
C THR A 554 26.77 4.81 -1.93
N HIS A 555 25.92 3.92 -1.45
CA HIS A 555 25.74 3.75 -0.01
C HIS A 555 25.83 2.33 0.58
N THR A 556 25.87 1.27 -0.20
CA THR A 556 25.89 -0.10 0.31
C THR A 556 27.21 -0.55 0.97
N VAL A 557 28.32 0.10 0.64
CA VAL A 557 29.65 -0.24 1.18
C VAL A 557 29.86 0.20 2.63
N PHE A 558 29.08 1.17 3.12
CA PHE A 558 29.21 1.67 4.50
C PHE A 558 28.55 0.78 5.57
N PHE A 559 27.68 -0.13 5.19
CA PHE A 559 26.89 -0.94 6.14
C PHE A 559 27.66 -1.99 6.93
N MET A 560 28.79 -2.45 6.43
CA MET A 560 29.53 -3.55 7.10
C MET A 560 30.50 -3.12 8.20
N ASN A 561 30.82 -1.82 8.33
CA ASN A 561 31.89 -1.36 9.22
C ASN A 561 31.46 -0.72 10.54
N SER A 562 30.15 -0.56 10.82
CA SER A 562 29.66 0.07 12.05
C SER A 562 28.76 -0.84 12.91
N SER A 563 29.16 -2.09 13.11
CA SER A 563 28.40 -3.10 13.86
C SER A 563 28.01 -2.71 15.29
N SER A 564 28.76 -1.80 15.94
CA SER A 564 28.48 -1.38 17.32
C SER A 564 27.39 -0.31 17.45
N GLN A 565 27.25 0.60 16.47
CA GLN A 565 26.17 1.59 16.45
C GLN A 565 24.84 0.96 16.00
N PHE A 566 24.89 0.02 15.08
CA PHE A 566 23.74 -0.74 14.62
C PHE A 566 23.04 -1.50 15.77
N LEU A 567 23.80 -2.12 16.66
CA LEU A 567 23.27 -2.86 17.79
C LEU A 567 22.52 -1.94 18.80
N GLY A 568 22.96 -0.70 18.97
CA GLY A 568 22.32 0.28 19.86
C GLY A 568 20.94 0.72 19.35
N ASP A 569 20.82 0.95 18.05
CA ASP A 569 19.58 1.39 17.42
C ASP A 569 18.54 0.26 17.33
N TYR A 570 18.98 -0.98 17.09
CA TYR A 570 18.12 -2.17 17.16
C TYR A 570 17.57 -2.40 18.57
N LEU A 571 18.38 -2.25 19.59
CA LEU A 571 17.91 -2.36 20.97
C LEU A 571 16.91 -1.28 21.33
N PHE A 572 17.06 -0.07 20.79
CA PHE A 572 16.14 1.03 21.04
C PHE A 572 14.77 0.79 20.42
N SER A 573 14.70 0.39 19.15
CA SER A 573 13.44 0.07 18.49
C SER A 573 12.74 -1.15 19.12
N PHE A 574 13.54 -2.13 19.56
CA PHE A 574 13.05 -3.29 20.30
C PHE A 574 12.37 -2.89 21.61
N ILE A 575 13.02 -2.02 22.37
CA ILE A 575 12.48 -1.50 23.64
C ILE A 575 11.22 -0.69 23.40
N LEU A 576 11.23 0.18 22.39
CA LEU A 576 10.11 1.03 22.04
C LEU A 576 8.89 0.19 21.63
N PHE A 577 9.11 -0.88 20.87
CA PHE A 577 8.05 -1.81 20.48
C PHE A 577 7.47 -2.54 21.71
N PHE A 578 8.29 -3.12 22.57
CA PHE A 578 7.80 -3.82 23.77
C PHE A 578 7.16 -2.88 24.76
N SER A 579 7.65 -1.63 24.87
CA SER A 579 7.03 -0.62 25.74
C SER A 579 5.63 -0.25 25.27
N THR A 580 5.43 -0.07 23.98
CA THR A 580 4.11 0.21 23.43
C THR A 580 3.17 -0.98 23.58
N CYS A 581 3.64 -2.20 23.39
CA CYS A 581 2.86 -3.42 23.61
C CYS A 581 2.40 -3.55 25.06
N SER A 582 3.29 -3.31 26.03
CA SER A 582 2.95 -3.37 27.47
C SER A 582 1.95 -2.28 27.85
N PHE A 583 2.12 -1.06 27.35
CA PHE A 583 1.19 0.05 27.57
C PHE A 583 -0.22 -0.25 27.05
N ILE A 584 -0.35 -0.82 25.88
CA ILE A 584 -1.63 -1.18 25.30
C ILE A 584 -2.27 -2.34 26.05
N PHE A 585 -1.48 -3.32 26.43
CA PHE A 585 -1.95 -4.44 27.25
C PHE A 585 -2.53 -3.94 28.57
N LEU A 586 -1.86 -3.00 29.23
CA LEU A 586 -2.34 -2.36 30.45
C LEU A 586 -3.63 -1.55 30.24
N LEU A 587 -3.74 -0.80 29.16
CA LEU A 587 -4.96 -0.07 28.82
C LEU A 587 -6.15 -1.00 28.60
N ASN A 588 -5.97 -2.13 27.93
CA ASN A 588 -7.04 -3.10 27.71
C ASN A 588 -7.43 -3.87 28.97
N LEU A 589 -6.51 -4.22 29.83
CA LEU A 589 -6.81 -4.83 31.11
C LEU A 589 -7.68 -3.93 31.98
N LYS A 590 -7.48 -2.61 31.92
CA LYS A 590 -8.28 -1.63 32.65
C LYS A 590 -9.75 -1.56 32.13
N PHE A 591 -9.97 -1.84 30.85
CA PHE A 591 -11.31 -1.85 30.25
C PHE A 591 -12.07 -3.19 30.36
N THR A 592 -11.37 -4.31 30.60
CA THR A 592 -11.94 -5.65 30.53
C THR A 592 -12.02 -6.41 31.86
N LEU A 593 -11.25 -6.01 32.88
CA LEU A 593 -11.14 -6.74 34.15
C LEU A 593 -11.68 -5.98 35.35
N ASN A 594 -12.51 -6.67 36.13
CA ASN A 594 -12.87 -6.26 37.49
C ASN A 594 -11.61 -6.11 38.37
N TYR A 595 -11.59 -5.09 39.19
CA TYR A 595 -10.49 -4.57 40.01
C TYR A 595 -9.64 -5.58 40.82
N LYS A 596 -10.00 -6.86 40.90
CA LYS A 596 -9.32 -7.87 41.75
C LYS A 596 -7.97 -8.37 41.23
N TYR A 597 -7.61 -8.15 39.97
CA TYR A 597 -6.36 -8.63 39.36
C TYR A 597 -5.31 -7.53 39.15
N LEU A 598 -5.60 -6.31 39.56
CA LEU A 598 -4.69 -5.16 39.34
C LEU A 598 -3.42 -5.20 40.18
N THR A 599 -3.40 -5.94 41.30
CA THR A 599 -2.27 -5.99 42.21
C THR A 599 -1.03 -6.69 41.66
N HIS A 600 -1.18 -7.59 40.68
CA HIS A 600 -0.04 -8.27 40.04
C HIS A 600 0.58 -7.49 38.88
N LEU A 601 -0.12 -6.50 38.37
CA LEU A 601 0.37 -5.66 37.26
C LEU A 601 1.42 -4.64 37.68
N TRP A 602 1.44 -4.26 38.95
CA TRP A 602 2.49 -3.38 39.52
C TRP A 602 3.89 -3.97 39.37
N ILE A 603 4.02 -5.28 39.44
CA ILE A 603 5.31 -5.96 39.29
C ILE A 603 5.84 -5.85 37.87
N LEU A 604 4.94 -5.99 36.87
CA LEU A 604 5.28 -5.82 35.44
C LEU A 604 5.65 -4.38 35.11
N ASP A 605 4.96 -3.39 35.69
CA ASP A 605 5.27 -1.98 35.53
C ASP A 605 6.64 -1.65 36.16
N LEU A 606 6.95 -2.24 37.29
CA LEU A 606 8.20 -2.03 38.02
C LEU A 606 9.39 -2.68 37.28
N ILE A 607 9.21 -3.87 36.72
CA ILE A 607 10.21 -4.55 35.87
C ILE A 607 10.43 -3.71 34.60
N PHE A 608 9.37 -3.18 34.05
CA PHE A 608 9.42 -2.34 32.84
C PHE A 608 10.17 -1.02 33.11
N MET A 609 9.87 -0.34 34.23
CA MET A 609 10.57 0.88 34.63
C MET A 609 12.06 0.63 34.89
N ILE A 610 12.41 -0.49 35.51
CA ILE A 610 13.82 -0.85 35.81
C ILE A 610 14.57 -1.14 34.49
N THR A 611 13.95 -1.85 33.55
CA THR A 611 14.59 -2.16 32.27
C THR A 611 14.75 -0.92 31.40
N THR A 612 13.76 -0.02 31.35
CA THR A 612 13.88 1.25 30.63
C THR A 612 14.90 2.20 31.25
N LEU A 613 14.97 2.29 32.57
CA LEU A 613 15.98 3.09 33.26
C LEU A 613 17.41 2.51 33.11
N GLY A 614 17.55 1.19 33.13
CA GLY A 614 18.85 0.53 32.94
C GLY A 614 19.42 0.74 31.55
N LEU A 615 18.56 0.79 30.55
CA LEU A 615 18.94 1.03 29.13
C LEU A 615 19.18 2.51 28.84
N LEU A 616 18.46 3.43 29.48
CA LEU A 616 18.72 4.87 29.40
C LEU A 616 20.07 5.26 29.99
N TRP A 617 20.56 4.50 30.97
CA TRP A 617 21.89 4.72 31.54
C TRP A 617 23.03 4.32 30.60
N SER A 618 22.79 3.36 29.72
CA SER A 618 23.77 2.90 28.74
C SER A 618 23.88 3.76 27.49
N THR A 619 22.86 4.61 27.21
CA THR A 619 22.82 5.49 26.02
C THR A 619 22.92 6.95 26.45
N SER A 620 24.02 7.62 26.10
CA SER A 620 24.37 9.00 26.48
C SER A 620 23.52 10.11 25.83
N THR A 621 22.29 9.84 25.46
CA THR A 621 21.44 10.81 24.74
C THR A 621 20.33 11.36 25.65
N TRP A 622 20.51 12.57 26.13
CA TRP A 622 19.58 13.35 26.94
C TRP A 622 18.25 13.69 26.26
N SER A 623 18.10 13.38 24.97
CA SER A 623 16.93 13.70 24.16
C SER A 623 15.65 12.91 24.50
N TYR A 624 15.74 11.84 25.29
CA TYR A 624 14.63 10.96 25.62
C TYR A 624 13.92 11.28 26.95
N ILE A 625 14.48 12.15 27.76
CA ILE A 625 13.94 12.54 29.09
C ILE A 625 12.52 13.15 28.98
N PRO A 626 12.20 14.07 28.04
CA PRO A 626 10.87 14.63 27.95
C PRO A 626 9.79 13.60 27.61
N PHE A 627 10.15 12.57 26.83
CA PHE A 627 9.20 11.54 26.41
C PHE A 627 8.80 10.63 27.58
N ILE A 628 9.75 10.28 28.43
CA ILE A 628 9.52 9.48 29.66
C ILE A 628 8.72 10.29 30.68
N LEU A 629 9.00 11.59 30.80
CA LEU A 629 8.22 12.49 31.66
C LEU A 629 6.77 12.62 31.22
N ILE A 630 6.49 12.69 29.91
CA ILE A 630 5.12 12.73 29.37
C ILE A 630 4.39 11.42 29.65
N THR A 631 5.03 10.27 29.45
CA THR A 631 4.42 8.97 29.73
C THR A 631 4.17 8.77 31.23
N THR A 632 5.10 9.17 32.10
CA THR A 632 4.92 9.08 33.56
C THR A 632 3.86 10.06 34.07
N LEU A 633 3.78 11.28 33.56
CA LEU A 633 2.73 12.25 33.90
C LEU A 633 1.34 11.79 33.45
N TYR A 634 1.25 11.14 32.30
CA TYR A 634 0.01 10.52 31.83
C TYR A 634 -0.44 9.38 32.75
N PHE A 635 0.50 8.56 33.24
CA PHE A 635 0.24 7.49 34.21
C PHE A 635 -0.24 8.03 35.56
N LEU A 636 0.35 9.11 36.06
CA LEU A 636 -0.04 9.75 37.32
C LEU A 636 -1.42 10.42 37.26
N LYS A 637 -1.83 10.91 36.10
CA LYS A 637 -3.13 11.51 35.91
C LYS A 637 -4.28 10.50 35.84
N PHE A 638 -4.00 9.26 35.47
CA PHE A 638 -5.00 8.16 35.43
C PHE A 638 -5.17 7.42 36.77
N ASN A 639 -4.30 7.65 37.74
CA ASN A 639 -4.40 7.08 39.08
C ASN A 639 -5.10 7.98 40.13
N ARG A 640 -5.65 9.09 39.69
CA ARG A 640 -6.63 9.90 40.41
C ARG A 640 -7.98 9.80 39.68
#